data_4bc61eaaf646a833806387a4dea42f9f
#
_entry.id   4bc61eaaf646a833806387a4dea42f9f
#
_cell.length_a   1.000
_cell.length_b   1.000
_cell.length_c   1.000
_cell.angle_alpha   90.00
_cell.angle_beta   90.00
_cell.angle_gamma   90.00
#
_symmetry.space_group_name_H-M   'P 1'
#
loop_
_entity.id
_entity.type
_entity.pdbx_description
1 polymer ?
#
loop_
_entity_poly.entity_id
_entity_poly.type
_entity_poly.pdbx_seq_one_letter_code
_entity_poly.pdbx_strand_id
1 'polypeptide(L)'
;MEAYQNAALSPEERAKDLLGKMTLQEKVGQLNQRLYGFRIYERQGEEFTLTEEFKEEVERMGGLGVLYGLYRADPWADKDEKTGIVLELSAKAYNIVQKYVIDHSRLGIPMMMSTECPHGHQALGGGLLPVNLAAGATFDPELLSEGYKACGKQLKSGHVDLALMSALDMARDPRWGRSEECYSEDPCLAASMTKAAVTGMQSTGVGSVAKHFCAQGETTGGVNASAARIGERELREIHFPSAKACCEAGVEGIMAAYNEIDGVYCHRNAWLLRDVLRGEMGFDGIVMADGLAVDFLKNTEGDTLHAGVAARKAGVDVSLWDEAFSRLGEAVEQGLLDESEIDESVLKVLKLKFEKGLFEHPYMEENMLTPEEAGIPEVSLSLARESAVLLKNEESVLPLAKKYKKVAVIGYHAADRYCMLGDYTPPVPESECVTVLQGMKQEAPEGVEVSYAMGSEFSEADEDEKAKALALAAKSDVIVAVVGGSSSRFGGAVFDANGAASKGTGSRSMDCGEGMDTAKVHIPAAQEELVAELARLGKPMVTVVIAGRAYCIEDIENASNALLYAFYPGPMGGKAVAEMLYGTTNPSGRLPVSMPRHAGQIPVCYNYRTSVVPAYCDMTSQPLHTFGEGKSYTTFACSDVSVNKEENGAAVSFTVENTGAMAGTSVPCLYVRKRSGGVVARIKELKAFTRISLAPGEKKEVSFQLSKEEMNFVQIPGKPEVICHDYELMLEDGAEKWWSGNVTEM
;
A
#
# COMPACT_ATOMS: atom_id res chain seq x y z
N MET A 1 30.44 28.05 20.96
CA MET A 1 29.61 27.18 20.14
C MET A 1 29.21 26.02 21.04
N GLU A 2 27.92 25.79 21.23
CA GLU A 2 27.40 24.67 22.02
C GLU A 2 27.71 23.37 21.30
N ALA A 3 27.79 22.23 22.05
CA ALA A 3 28.16 20.96 21.42
C ALA A 3 27.15 20.50 20.35
N TYR A 4 25.85 20.71 20.55
CA TYR A 4 24.84 20.35 19.54
C TYR A 4 24.98 21.13 18.22
N GLN A 5 25.63 22.32 18.24
CA GLN A 5 25.86 23.16 17.05
C GLN A 5 27.12 22.73 16.28
N ASN A 6 27.91 21.80 16.82
CA ASN A 6 29.13 21.34 16.18
C ASN A 6 28.87 20.14 15.26
N ALA A 7 28.81 20.38 13.95
CA ALA A 7 28.58 19.36 12.94
C ALA A 7 29.66 18.25 12.86
N ALA A 8 30.81 18.42 13.55
CA ALA A 8 31.83 17.37 13.63
C ALA A 8 31.53 16.27 14.68
N LEU A 9 30.56 16.50 15.57
CA LEU A 9 30.10 15.50 16.52
C LEU A 9 29.03 14.61 15.89
N SER A 10 28.90 13.39 16.42
CA SER A 10 27.85 12.46 15.96
C SER A 10 26.45 12.98 16.27
N PRO A 11 25.42 12.60 15.48
CA PRO A 11 24.04 12.93 15.74
C PRO A 11 23.59 12.60 17.18
N GLU A 12 24.05 11.48 17.72
CA GLU A 12 23.70 11.06 19.08
C GLU A 12 24.35 11.97 20.16
N GLU A 13 25.62 12.35 20.02
CA GLU A 13 26.28 13.27 20.94
C GLU A 13 25.60 14.65 20.92
N ARG A 14 25.25 15.14 19.74
CA ARG A 14 24.55 16.40 19.56
C ARG A 14 23.15 16.36 20.17
N ALA A 15 22.40 15.28 19.95
CA ALA A 15 21.06 15.09 20.51
C ALA A 15 21.08 15.05 22.05
N LYS A 16 22.05 14.36 22.65
CA LYS A 16 22.23 14.32 24.12
C LYS A 16 22.57 15.69 24.70
N ASP A 17 23.45 16.45 24.06
CA ASP A 17 23.78 17.81 24.51
C ASP A 17 22.59 18.75 24.42
N LEU A 18 21.82 18.67 23.31
CA LEU A 18 20.62 19.50 23.10
C LEU A 18 19.52 19.14 24.12
N LEU A 19 19.24 17.85 24.30
CA LEU A 19 18.26 17.33 25.26
C LEU A 19 18.52 17.88 26.69
N GLY A 20 19.78 17.90 27.13
CA GLY A 20 20.16 18.43 28.45
C GLY A 20 19.94 19.94 28.63
N LYS A 21 19.61 20.67 27.56
CA LYS A 21 19.34 22.12 27.59
C LYS A 21 17.86 22.46 27.47
N MET A 22 17.03 21.48 27.13
CA MET A 22 15.60 21.65 26.90
C MET A 22 14.82 21.69 28.22
N THR A 23 13.82 22.54 28.25
CA THR A 23 12.76 22.50 29.28
C THR A 23 11.81 21.34 29.02
N LEU A 24 11.07 20.90 30.02
CA LEU A 24 10.04 19.85 29.86
C LEU A 24 9.04 20.19 28.76
N GLN A 25 8.60 21.45 28.67
CA GLN A 25 7.68 21.91 27.64
C GLN A 25 8.27 21.77 26.22
N GLU A 26 9.53 22.18 26.02
CA GLU A 26 10.23 22.03 24.73
C GLU A 26 10.39 20.54 24.36
N LYS A 27 10.65 19.66 25.34
CA LYS A 27 10.72 18.21 25.15
C LYS A 27 9.38 17.66 24.65
N VAL A 28 8.29 18.00 25.33
CA VAL A 28 6.93 17.61 24.94
C VAL A 28 6.58 18.13 23.55
N GLY A 29 7.01 19.35 23.20
CA GLY A 29 6.84 19.92 21.88
C GLY A 29 7.46 19.09 20.76
N GLN A 30 8.61 18.44 21.00
CA GLN A 30 9.26 17.58 20.02
C GLN A 30 8.51 16.26 19.74
N LEU A 31 7.66 15.79 20.64
CA LEU A 31 6.88 14.56 20.49
C LEU A 31 5.51 14.79 19.85
N ASN A 32 5.15 16.04 19.58
CA ASN A 32 3.86 16.43 19.05
C ASN A 32 3.89 16.68 17.55
N GLN A 33 2.83 16.18 16.89
CA GLN A 33 2.47 16.41 15.50
C GLN A 33 0.97 16.72 15.45
N ARG A 34 0.54 17.70 16.27
CA ARG A 34 -0.87 17.99 16.52
C ARG A 34 -1.55 18.75 15.38
N LEU A 35 -0.80 19.55 14.65
CA LEU A 35 -1.35 20.41 13.62
C LEU A 35 -1.54 19.70 12.28
N TYR A 36 -2.61 20.07 11.59
CA TYR A 36 -2.79 19.74 10.17
C TYR A 36 -2.02 20.78 9.33
N GLY A 37 -0.89 20.42 8.75
CA GLY A 37 0.00 21.31 8.03
C GLY A 37 -0.66 22.05 6.87
N PHE A 38 -1.62 21.44 6.19
CA PHE A 38 -2.42 22.07 5.14
C PHE A 38 -3.41 23.14 5.67
N ARG A 39 -3.59 23.29 6.98
CA ARG A 39 -4.46 24.30 7.63
C ARG A 39 -3.70 25.41 8.33
N ILE A 40 -2.36 25.34 8.41
CA ILE A 40 -1.55 26.32 9.13
C ILE A 40 -1.32 27.63 8.35
N TYR A 41 -1.75 27.69 7.10
CA TYR A 41 -1.56 28.85 6.22
C TYR A 41 -2.82 29.19 5.42
N GLU A 42 -2.89 30.45 5.04
CA GLU A 42 -3.79 30.97 4.01
C GLU A 42 -2.94 31.48 2.85
N ARG A 43 -3.40 31.20 1.61
CA ARG A 43 -2.74 31.65 0.39
C ARG A 43 -3.60 32.65 -0.39
N GLN A 44 -3.01 33.74 -0.79
CA GLN A 44 -3.61 34.75 -1.72
C GLN A 44 -2.61 35.03 -2.85
N GLY A 45 -2.86 34.47 -4.02
CA GLY A 45 -1.91 34.54 -5.14
C GLY A 45 -0.62 33.78 -4.81
N GLU A 46 0.50 34.48 -4.72
CA GLU A 46 1.80 33.91 -4.33
C GLU A 46 2.16 34.15 -2.85
N GLU A 47 1.31 34.84 -2.10
CA GLU A 47 1.61 35.21 -0.71
C GLU A 47 0.96 34.23 0.26
N PHE A 48 1.72 33.87 1.31
CA PHE A 48 1.31 32.96 2.39
C PHE A 48 1.25 33.75 3.71
N THR A 49 0.16 33.56 4.45
CA THR A 49 -0.01 34.09 5.80
C THR A 49 -0.17 32.90 6.75
N LEU A 50 0.66 32.83 7.80
CA LEU A 50 0.54 31.77 8.82
C LEU A 50 -0.64 32.10 9.75
N THR A 51 -1.40 31.05 10.10
CA THR A 51 -2.56 31.16 10.99
C THR A 51 -2.14 31.44 12.43
N GLU A 52 -3.03 32.04 13.21
CA GLU A 52 -2.77 32.28 14.63
C GLU A 52 -2.66 30.96 15.41
N GLU A 53 -3.48 29.94 15.08
CA GLU A 53 -3.40 28.61 15.69
C GLU A 53 -1.98 28.01 15.58
N PHE A 54 -1.35 28.14 14.42
CA PHE A 54 0.03 27.68 14.23
C PHE A 54 1.02 28.46 15.10
N LYS A 55 0.89 29.77 15.14
CA LYS A 55 1.80 30.62 15.93
C LYS A 55 1.68 30.35 17.42
N GLU A 56 0.43 30.26 17.91
CA GLU A 56 0.15 29.93 19.30
C GLU A 56 0.70 28.54 19.70
N GLU A 57 0.59 27.54 18.81
CA GLU A 57 1.13 26.21 19.07
C GLU A 57 2.66 26.20 19.15
N VAL A 58 3.35 26.88 18.21
CA VAL A 58 4.81 26.99 18.23
C VAL A 58 5.30 27.69 19.50
N GLU A 59 4.64 28.80 19.90
CA GLU A 59 5.01 29.54 21.10
C GLU A 59 4.71 28.71 22.36
N ARG A 60 3.54 28.09 22.45
CA ARG A 60 3.11 27.26 23.56
C ARG A 60 4.05 26.09 23.82
N MET A 61 4.54 25.44 22.76
CA MET A 61 5.41 24.27 22.84
C MET A 61 6.90 24.63 22.81
N GLY A 62 7.26 25.88 22.64
CA GLY A 62 8.66 26.31 22.54
C GLY A 62 9.35 25.82 21.28
N GLY A 63 8.59 25.61 20.22
CA GLY A 63 8.99 25.06 18.92
C GLY A 63 8.00 24.03 18.39
N LEU A 64 8.38 23.32 17.33
CA LEU A 64 7.57 22.26 16.72
C LEU A 64 8.41 21.04 16.43
N GLY A 65 7.94 19.86 16.87
CA GLY A 65 8.64 18.59 16.65
C GLY A 65 8.52 18.13 15.20
N VAL A 66 7.32 17.75 14.81
CA VAL A 66 6.97 17.27 13.46
C VAL A 66 5.76 18.03 12.94
N LEU A 67 5.75 18.38 11.66
CA LEU A 67 4.60 18.94 10.96
C LEU A 67 4.11 17.96 9.89
N TYR A 68 2.84 17.57 9.99
CA TYR A 68 2.22 16.67 9.03
C TYR A 68 1.62 17.43 7.86
N GLY A 69 1.94 17.01 6.62
CA GLY A 69 1.18 17.30 5.43
C GLY A 69 1.08 18.78 5.05
N LEU A 70 2.18 19.54 5.08
CA LEU A 70 2.19 20.94 4.65
C LEU A 70 1.67 21.08 3.21
N TYR A 71 2.09 20.21 2.30
CA TYR A 71 1.73 20.24 0.87
C TYR A 71 0.44 19.50 0.55
N ARG A 72 -0.17 18.84 1.53
CA ARG A 72 -1.31 17.94 1.28
C ARG A 72 -2.44 18.64 0.53
N ALA A 73 -2.91 18.00 -0.53
CA ALA A 73 -4.02 18.42 -1.36
C ALA A 73 -4.86 17.21 -1.74
N ASP A 74 -6.07 17.12 -1.22
CA ASP A 74 -7.06 16.07 -1.44
C ASP A 74 -8.40 16.48 -0.84
N PRO A 75 -9.42 15.58 -0.85
CA PRO A 75 -10.71 15.87 -0.23
C PRO A 75 -10.67 16.17 1.27
N TRP A 76 -9.65 15.70 1.98
CA TRP A 76 -9.46 15.93 3.41
C TRP A 76 -8.89 17.31 3.71
N ALA A 77 -8.03 17.77 2.81
CA ALA A 77 -7.36 19.05 2.94
C ALA A 77 -8.20 20.20 2.40
N ASP A 78 -9.11 19.95 1.48
CA ASP A 78 -9.89 20.95 0.73
C ASP A 78 -8.97 22.01 0.09
N LYS A 79 -7.85 21.55 -0.48
CA LYS A 79 -6.85 22.38 -1.16
C LYS A 79 -6.86 22.11 -2.65
N ASP A 80 -6.82 23.20 -3.41
CA ASP A 80 -6.75 23.21 -4.87
C ASP A 80 -5.58 24.06 -5.36
N GLU A 81 -5.46 24.25 -6.67
CA GLU A 81 -4.41 25.08 -7.30
C GLU A 81 -4.40 26.55 -6.83
N LYS A 82 -5.50 27.07 -6.30
CA LYS A 82 -5.63 28.46 -5.82
C LYS A 82 -5.32 28.60 -4.35
N THR A 83 -5.66 27.61 -3.56
CA THR A 83 -5.62 27.63 -2.09
C THR A 83 -4.51 26.77 -1.51
N GLY A 84 -4.05 25.76 -2.24
CA GLY A 84 -2.97 24.85 -1.87
C GLY A 84 -1.59 25.33 -2.33
N ILE A 85 -0.56 24.56 -2.03
CA ILE A 85 0.83 24.84 -2.42
C ILE A 85 1.12 24.10 -3.72
N VAL A 86 1.26 24.85 -4.81
CA VAL A 86 1.73 24.31 -6.10
C VAL A 86 3.25 24.20 -6.10
N LEU A 87 3.81 23.39 -7.00
CA LEU A 87 5.26 23.09 -7.03
C LEU A 87 6.12 24.37 -7.06
N GLU A 88 5.74 25.37 -7.86
CA GLU A 88 6.48 26.62 -8.03
C GLU A 88 6.53 27.49 -6.78
N LEU A 89 5.71 27.22 -5.78
CA LEU A 89 5.65 27.95 -4.52
C LEU A 89 6.10 27.11 -3.31
N SER A 90 6.54 25.88 -3.55
CA SER A 90 6.89 24.92 -2.48
C SER A 90 8.00 25.44 -1.57
N ALA A 91 9.09 25.97 -2.14
CA ALA A 91 10.21 26.52 -1.36
C ALA A 91 9.78 27.74 -0.54
N LYS A 92 8.99 28.66 -1.13
CA LYS A 92 8.50 29.85 -0.42
C LYS A 92 7.64 29.46 0.78
N ALA A 93 6.69 28.53 0.58
CA ALA A 93 5.78 28.06 1.63
C ALA A 93 6.54 27.36 2.76
N TYR A 94 7.41 26.40 2.43
CA TYR A 94 8.20 25.69 3.42
C TYR A 94 9.09 26.64 4.23
N ASN A 95 9.83 27.53 3.56
CA ASN A 95 10.78 28.42 4.23
C ASN A 95 10.10 29.42 5.16
N ILE A 96 8.91 29.90 4.85
CA ILE A 96 8.14 30.77 5.75
C ILE A 96 7.79 30.01 7.04
N VAL A 97 7.32 28.77 6.94
CA VAL A 97 6.95 27.93 8.08
C VAL A 97 8.18 27.59 8.92
N GLN A 98 9.23 27.06 8.29
CA GLN A 98 10.46 26.64 8.98
C GLN A 98 11.15 27.81 9.68
N LYS A 99 11.20 28.99 8.99
CA LYS A 99 11.76 30.19 9.59
C LYS A 99 11.00 30.64 10.83
N TYR A 100 9.65 30.59 10.80
CA TYR A 100 8.85 30.93 11.97
C TYR A 100 9.16 30.02 13.14
N VAL A 101 9.22 28.70 12.92
CA VAL A 101 9.54 27.70 13.97
C VAL A 101 10.92 27.97 14.58
N ILE A 102 11.94 28.21 13.76
CA ILE A 102 13.32 28.45 14.24
C ILE A 102 13.40 29.75 15.02
N ASP A 103 12.83 30.85 14.49
CA ASP A 103 12.89 32.18 15.10
C ASP A 103 12.13 32.28 16.44
N HIS A 104 11.07 31.43 16.62
CA HIS A 104 10.26 31.42 17.84
C HIS A 104 10.57 30.22 18.76
N SER A 105 11.64 29.49 18.48
CA SER A 105 12.20 28.41 19.32
C SER A 105 13.46 28.95 20.05
N ARG A 106 13.51 28.87 21.37
CA ARG A 106 14.63 29.35 22.18
C ARG A 106 15.99 28.72 21.80
N LEU A 107 15.96 27.45 21.39
CA LEU A 107 17.14 26.67 21.00
C LEU A 107 17.32 26.60 19.47
N GLY A 108 16.44 27.24 18.69
CA GLY A 108 16.51 27.25 17.24
C GLY A 108 16.34 25.85 16.62
N ILE A 109 15.49 24.99 17.21
CA ILE A 109 15.28 23.62 16.75
C ILE A 109 14.39 23.64 15.51
N PRO A 110 14.85 23.16 14.34
CA PRO A 110 14.02 23.10 13.14
C PRO A 110 12.92 22.03 13.28
N MET A 111 11.77 22.26 12.63
CA MET A 111 10.76 21.22 12.50
C MET A 111 11.20 20.14 11.52
N MET A 112 10.68 18.93 11.70
CA MET A 112 10.75 17.82 10.76
C MET A 112 9.40 17.72 10.02
N MET A 113 9.39 17.41 8.72
CA MET A 113 8.16 17.34 7.94
C MET A 113 7.81 15.91 7.58
N SER A 114 6.56 15.49 7.84
CA SER A 114 6.00 14.24 7.39
C SER A 114 4.89 14.44 6.35
N THR A 115 4.69 13.47 5.46
CA THR A 115 3.60 13.48 4.47
C THR A 115 3.15 12.09 4.10
N GLU A 116 1.92 11.97 3.58
CA GLU A 116 1.43 10.72 3.01
C GLU A 116 2.10 10.40 1.69
N CYS A 117 2.58 9.16 1.57
CA CYS A 117 3.13 8.60 0.34
C CYS A 117 2.83 7.10 0.21
N PRO A 118 1.56 6.66 0.29
CA PRO A 118 1.21 5.24 0.13
C PRO A 118 1.59 4.68 -1.23
N HIS A 119 1.39 5.45 -2.31
CA HIS A 119 1.79 5.11 -3.68
C HIS A 119 2.19 6.37 -4.48
N GLY A 120 2.71 7.40 -3.81
CA GLY A 120 3.12 8.68 -4.38
C GLY A 120 2.79 9.84 -3.46
N HIS A 121 3.24 11.04 -3.80
CA HIS A 121 3.07 12.23 -2.96
C HIS A 121 1.65 12.79 -3.04
N GLN A 122 0.93 12.80 -1.92
CA GLN A 122 -0.43 13.35 -1.84
C GLN A 122 -0.41 14.89 -1.78
N ALA A 123 0.06 15.53 -2.85
CA ALA A 123 0.20 16.98 -2.99
C ALA A 123 -0.09 17.42 -4.42
N LEU A 124 -0.39 18.69 -4.62
CA LEU A 124 -0.53 19.26 -5.97
C LEU A 124 0.78 19.08 -6.75
N GLY A 125 0.70 18.48 -7.94
CA GLY A 125 1.87 18.12 -8.74
C GLY A 125 2.66 16.93 -8.15
N GLY A 126 2.09 16.17 -7.20
CA GLY A 126 2.67 14.93 -6.71
C GLY A 126 2.54 13.80 -7.73
N GLY A 127 3.65 13.13 -8.03
CA GLY A 127 3.66 11.96 -8.91
C GLY A 127 3.07 10.74 -8.23
N LEU A 128 2.38 9.88 -9.01
CA LEU A 128 1.70 8.69 -8.52
C LEU A 128 2.19 7.42 -9.21
N LEU A 129 2.29 6.35 -8.44
CA LEU A 129 2.46 4.96 -8.88
C LEU A 129 1.08 4.25 -8.91
N PRO A 130 0.96 3.07 -9.52
CA PRO A 130 -0.13 2.14 -9.20
C PRO A 130 -0.23 1.89 -7.70
N VAL A 131 -1.45 1.61 -7.20
CA VAL A 131 -1.64 1.30 -5.77
C VAL A 131 -0.88 0.04 -5.36
N ASN A 132 -0.64 -0.13 -4.05
CA ASN A 132 0.18 -1.22 -3.54
C ASN A 132 -0.32 -2.61 -3.95
N LEU A 133 -1.63 -2.82 -4.04
CA LEU A 133 -2.18 -4.10 -4.48
C LEU A 133 -1.86 -4.40 -5.97
N ALA A 134 -1.84 -3.36 -6.81
CA ALA A 134 -1.36 -3.47 -8.18
C ALA A 134 0.16 -3.73 -8.21
N ALA A 135 0.93 -3.01 -7.40
CA ALA A 135 2.36 -3.24 -7.28
C ALA A 135 2.69 -4.67 -6.82
N GLY A 136 1.93 -5.21 -5.85
CA GLY A 136 2.05 -6.61 -5.42
C GLY A 136 1.81 -7.62 -6.55
N ALA A 137 0.88 -7.33 -7.47
CA ALA A 137 0.60 -8.18 -8.64
C ALA A 137 1.76 -8.26 -9.64
N THR A 138 2.74 -7.37 -9.57
CA THR A 138 3.94 -7.43 -10.40
C THR A 138 4.88 -8.57 -9.99
N PHE A 139 4.92 -8.96 -8.72
CA PHE A 139 5.96 -9.83 -8.16
C PHE A 139 7.37 -9.32 -8.50
N ASP A 140 7.55 -8.00 -8.56
CA ASP A 140 8.80 -7.32 -8.90
C ASP A 140 9.23 -6.31 -7.84
N PRO A 141 9.92 -6.76 -6.77
CA PRO A 141 10.43 -5.88 -5.73
C PRO A 141 11.46 -4.85 -6.26
N GLU A 142 12.25 -5.21 -7.28
CA GLU A 142 13.28 -4.32 -7.84
C GLU A 142 12.64 -3.12 -8.54
N LEU A 143 11.63 -3.36 -9.37
CA LEU A 143 10.87 -2.30 -10.04
C LEU A 143 10.13 -1.41 -9.02
N LEU A 144 9.57 -2.00 -7.97
CA LEU A 144 8.93 -1.24 -6.90
C LEU A 144 9.92 -0.34 -6.15
N SER A 145 11.13 -0.84 -5.89
CA SER A 145 12.20 -0.04 -5.26
C SER A 145 12.57 1.18 -6.10
N GLU A 146 12.70 1.03 -7.43
CA GLU A 146 12.92 2.18 -8.34
C GLU A 146 11.72 3.15 -8.33
N GLY A 147 10.49 2.65 -8.21
CA GLY A 147 9.29 3.48 -8.06
C GLY A 147 9.34 4.36 -6.80
N TYR A 148 9.60 3.76 -5.66
CA TYR A 148 9.72 4.54 -4.41
C TYR A 148 10.97 5.41 -4.34
N LYS A 149 12.04 5.05 -5.02
CA LYS A 149 13.20 5.92 -5.18
C LYS A 149 12.87 7.16 -6.03
N ALA A 150 12.05 7.03 -7.08
CA ALA A 150 11.58 8.17 -7.85
C ALA A 150 10.68 9.08 -7.00
N CYS A 151 9.71 8.52 -6.27
CA CYS A 151 8.89 9.28 -5.30
C CYS A 151 9.76 9.97 -4.24
N GLY A 152 10.75 9.26 -3.71
CA GLY A 152 11.67 9.79 -2.71
C GLY A 152 12.52 10.97 -3.21
N LYS A 153 12.91 10.99 -4.49
CA LYS A 153 13.59 12.16 -5.09
C LYS A 153 12.68 13.40 -5.09
N GLN A 154 11.41 13.24 -5.48
CA GLN A 154 10.44 14.34 -5.43
C GLN A 154 10.24 14.83 -4.00
N LEU A 155 10.00 13.91 -3.04
CA LEU A 155 9.83 14.25 -1.63
C LEU A 155 11.06 14.95 -1.04
N LYS A 156 12.28 14.45 -1.34
CA LYS A 156 13.54 15.04 -0.86
C LYS A 156 13.71 16.48 -1.35
N SER A 157 13.38 16.74 -2.61
CA SER A 157 13.44 18.09 -3.17
C SER A 157 12.42 19.05 -2.50
N GLY A 158 11.32 18.52 -1.95
CA GLY A 158 10.33 19.25 -1.15
C GLY A 158 10.66 19.34 0.33
N HIS A 159 11.88 18.98 0.77
CA HIS A 159 12.26 18.90 2.18
C HIS A 159 11.30 18.09 3.05
N VAL A 160 10.75 17.02 2.50
CA VAL A 160 10.04 16.00 3.27
C VAL A 160 11.07 15.10 3.95
N ASP A 161 10.95 14.93 5.26
CA ASP A 161 11.87 14.13 6.05
C ASP A 161 11.35 12.70 6.27
N LEU A 162 10.02 12.55 6.39
CA LEU A 162 9.34 11.28 6.66
C LEU A 162 8.17 11.06 5.70
N ALA A 163 8.20 9.95 4.98
CA ALA A 163 7.10 9.46 4.14
C ALA A 163 6.28 8.43 4.91
N LEU A 164 4.97 8.67 5.08
CA LEU A 164 4.03 7.69 5.64
C LEU A 164 3.64 6.71 4.55
N MET A 165 4.07 5.45 4.68
CA MET A 165 3.97 4.43 3.64
C MET A 165 3.13 3.25 4.10
N SER A 166 2.05 2.93 3.37
CA SER A 166 1.21 1.77 3.63
C SER A 166 1.94 0.49 3.20
N ALA A 167 2.70 -0.12 4.10
CA ALA A 167 3.62 -1.19 3.77
C ALA A 167 3.47 -2.46 4.61
N LEU A 168 2.77 -2.41 5.75
CA LEU A 168 2.76 -3.49 6.73
C LEU A 168 1.51 -4.36 6.72
N ASP A 169 0.38 -3.79 6.27
CA ASP A 169 -0.89 -4.48 6.31
C ASP A 169 -0.99 -5.61 5.29
N MET A 170 -1.74 -6.65 5.68
CA MET A 170 -1.97 -7.84 4.86
C MET A 170 -3.39 -7.83 4.31
N ALA A 171 -3.56 -8.08 3.01
CA ALA A 171 -4.86 -8.12 2.34
C ALA A 171 -5.63 -9.41 2.66
N ARG A 172 -6.00 -9.63 3.92
CA ARG A 172 -6.62 -10.88 4.39
C ARG A 172 -8.15 -10.89 4.30
N ASP A 173 -8.76 -9.72 4.34
CA ASP A 173 -10.21 -9.56 4.25
C ASP A 173 -10.58 -8.51 3.18
N PRO A 174 -11.12 -8.92 2.02
CA PRO A 174 -11.46 -7.98 0.95
C PRO A 174 -12.65 -7.07 1.28
N ARG A 175 -13.36 -7.26 2.41
CA ARG A 175 -14.38 -6.33 2.88
C ARG A 175 -13.78 -5.03 3.39
N TRP A 176 -12.54 -5.05 3.85
CA TRP A 176 -11.82 -3.88 4.33
C TRP A 176 -11.56 -2.87 3.20
N GLY A 177 -11.96 -1.61 3.40
CA GLY A 177 -11.85 -0.55 2.41
C GLY A 177 -10.44 -0.25 1.96
N ARG A 178 -9.45 -0.43 2.86
CA ARG A 178 -8.03 -0.13 2.62
C ARG A 178 -7.24 -1.30 2.01
N SER A 179 -7.91 -2.31 1.46
CA SER A 179 -7.26 -3.46 0.81
C SER A 179 -6.26 -3.03 -0.28
N GLU A 180 -6.53 -1.95 -1.00
CA GLU A 180 -5.66 -1.38 -2.04
C GLU A 180 -4.28 -0.92 -1.52
N GLU A 181 -4.17 -0.63 -0.22
CA GLU A 181 -2.94 -0.21 0.44
C GLU A 181 -2.00 -1.37 0.76
N CYS A 182 -2.46 -2.62 0.65
CA CYS A 182 -1.69 -3.82 0.94
C CYS A 182 -0.96 -4.33 -0.30
N TYR A 183 0.25 -4.87 -0.16
CA TYR A 183 0.90 -5.54 -1.29
C TYR A 183 0.31 -6.91 -1.58
N SER A 184 -0.10 -7.68 -0.58
CA SER A 184 -0.53 -9.05 -0.76
C SER A 184 -1.28 -9.63 0.44
N GLU A 185 -1.95 -10.77 0.24
CA GLU A 185 -2.37 -11.68 1.33
C GLU A 185 -1.23 -12.58 1.82
N ASP A 186 -0.15 -12.70 1.03
CA ASP A 186 0.98 -13.58 1.34
C ASP A 186 2.12 -12.84 2.05
N PRO A 187 2.60 -13.35 3.20
CA PRO A 187 3.63 -12.69 3.99
C PRO A 187 5.02 -12.66 3.34
N CYS A 188 5.38 -13.62 2.47
CA CYS A 188 6.66 -13.64 1.79
C CYS A 188 6.71 -12.57 0.69
N LEU A 189 5.67 -12.50 -0.14
CA LEU A 189 5.54 -11.45 -1.16
C LEU A 189 5.46 -10.07 -0.51
N ALA A 190 4.57 -9.89 0.49
CA ALA A 190 4.41 -8.61 1.18
C ALA A 190 5.72 -8.14 1.82
N ALA A 191 6.45 -9.01 2.53
CA ALA A 191 7.73 -8.67 3.13
C ALA A 191 8.80 -8.25 2.10
N SER A 192 8.86 -8.95 0.95
CA SER A 192 9.77 -8.61 -0.15
C SER A 192 9.46 -7.24 -0.75
N MET A 193 8.18 -6.97 -1.03
CA MET A 193 7.73 -5.68 -1.56
C MET A 193 7.95 -4.54 -0.55
N THR A 194 7.63 -4.79 0.71
CA THR A 194 7.85 -3.85 1.82
C THR A 194 9.32 -3.45 1.96
N LYS A 195 10.22 -4.44 1.99
CA LYS A 195 11.68 -4.19 2.05
C LYS A 195 12.15 -3.35 0.88
N ALA A 196 11.68 -3.66 -0.33
CA ALA A 196 12.01 -2.94 -1.55
C ALA A 196 11.53 -1.48 -1.51
N ALA A 197 10.28 -1.25 -1.10
CA ALA A 197 9.70 0.08 -0.98
C ALA A 197 10.46 0.97 0.03
N VAL A 198 10.72 0.44 1.23
CA VAL A 198 11.50 1.16 2.27
C VAL A 198 12.92 1.46 1.78
N THR A 199 13.60 0.47 1.18
CA THR A 199 14.96 0.65 0.65
C THR A 199 14.99 1.71 -0.45
N GLY A 200 14.04 1.67 -1.39
CA GLY A 200 13.93 2.65 -2.47
C GLY A 200 13.75 4.06 -1.92
N MET A 201 12.77 4.27 -1.04
CA MET A 201 12.49 5.57 -0.42
C MET A 201 13.72 6.09 0.35
N GLN A 202 14.25 5.30 1.28
CA GLN A 202 15.33 5.74 2.16
C GLN A 202 16.67 5.95 1.43
N SER A 203 16.87 5.35 0.25
CA SER A 203 18.05 5.59 -0.60
C SER A 203 18.18 7.06 -1.03
N THR A 204 17.11 7.85 -0.95
CA THR A 204 17.10 9.28 -1.29
C THR A 204 17.36 10.19 -0.10
N GLY A 205 17.42 9.64 1.11
CA GLY A 205 17.53 10.39 2.37
C GLY A 205 16.19 10.76 3.01
N VAL A 206 15.04 10.40 2.37
CA VAL A 206 13.71 10.52 3.00
C VAL A 206 13.47 9.27 3.86
N GLY A 207 13.10 9.44 5.12
CA GLY A 207 12.77 8.34 6.02
C GLY A 207 11.40 7.75 5.71
N SER A 208 11.26 6.45 5.93
CA SER A 208 9.97 5.76 5.83
C SER A 208 9.34 5.62 7.21
N VAL A 209 8.04 5.92 7.32
CA VAL A 209 7.19 5.49 8.44
C VAL A 209 6.25 4.42 7.90
N ALA A 210 6.60 3.17 8.15
CA ALA A 210 5.82 2.03 7.64
C ALA A 210 4.56 1.81 8.49
N LYS A 211 3.41 1.63 7.84
CA LYS A 211 2.10 1.53 8.50
C LYS A 211 1.29 0.36 7.96
N HIS A 212 0.42 -0.28 8.76
CA HIS A 212 0.19 -0.07 10.19
C HIS A 212 0.65 -1.29 10.99
N PHE A 213 1.20 -1.10 12.17
CA PHE A 213 1.64 -2.20 13.02
C PHE A 213 0.66 -2.39 14.19
N CYS A 214 -0.19 -3.47 14.21
CA CYS A 214 -0.28 -4.48 13.19
C CYS A 214 -1.70 -5.07 13.08
N ALA A 215 -1.90 -5.86 12.03
CA ALA A 215 -3.09 -6.67 11.79
C ALA A 215 -4.39 -5.90 11.49
N GLN A 216 -4.29 -4.66 10.99
CA GLN A 216 -5.46 -3.87 10.62
C GLN A 216 -6.21 -4.44 9.41
N GLY A 217 -5.53 -5.17 8.51
CA GLY A 217 -6.12 -5.81 7.33
C GLY A 217 -6.84 -7.15 7.60
N GLU A 218 -6.92 -7.61 8.87
CA GLU A 218 -7.61 -8.85 9.27
C GLU A 218 -8.49 -8.62 10.51
N THR A 219 -9.24 -7.54 10.50
CA THR A 219 -10.15 -7.19 11.59
C THR A 219 -11.53 -7.86 11.44
N THR A 220 -12.27 -7.95 12.53
CA THR A 220 -13.57 -8.60 12.58
C THR A 220 -14.55 -7.97 11.58
N GLY A 221 -15.02 -8.78 10.63
CA GLY A 221 -15.95 -8.35 9.60
C GLY A 221 -15.33 -7.50 8.50
N GLY A 222 -14.00 -7.35 8.45
CA GLY A 222 -13.31 -6.44 7.55
C GLY A 222 -13.62 -4.97 7.83
N VAL A 223 -14.08 -4.63 9.06
CA VAL A 223 -14.42 -3.26 9.44
C VAL A 223 -13.18 -2.56 9.97
N ASN A 224 -12.86 -1.40 9.40
CA ASN A 224 -11.68 -0.63 9.79
C ASN A 224 -11.64 -0.33 11.29
N ALA A 225 -10.47 -0.44 11.91
CA ALA A 225 -10.24 -0.21 13.33
C ALA A 225 -11.01 -1.14 14.28
N SER A 226 -11.68 -2.19 13.80
CA SER A 226 -12.33 -3.16 14.69
C SER A 226 -11.35 -4.19 15.24
N ALA A 227 -11.83 -5.10 16.11
CA ALA A 227 -10.99 -6.07 16.81
C ALA A 227 -10.30 -7.07 15.88
N ALA A 228 -8.98 -7.23 15.98
CA ALA A 228 -8.25 -8.31 15.36
C ALA A 228 -8.21 -9.54 16.27
N ARG A 229 -9.06 -10.53 15.99
CA ARG A 229 -9.19 -11.76 16.79
C ARG A 229 -8.20 -12.83 16.34
N ILE A 230 -6.93 -12.57 16.55
CA ILE A 230 -5.81 -13.32 16.01
C ILE A 230 -4.95 -13.85 17.16
N GLY A 231 -4.56 -15.12 17.09
CA GLY A 231 -3.61 -15.70 18.03
C GLY A 231 -2.17 -15.35 17.71
N GLU A 232 -1.28 -15.42 18.70
CA GLU A 232 0.14 -15.04 18.56
C GLU A 232 0.85 -15.78 17.39
N ARG A 233 0.54 -17.05 17.14
CA ARG A 233 1.13 -17.79 16.01
C ARG A 233 0.74 -17.16 14.66
N GLU A 234 -0.51 -16.77 14.50
CA GLU A 234 -0.99 -16.12 13.27
C GLU A 234 -0.36 -14.74 13.08
N LEU A 235 -0.22 -13.96 14.16
CA LEU A 235 0.53 -12.70 14.13
C LEU A 235 1.96 -12.91 13.61
N ARG A 236 2.67 -13.91 14.16
CA ARG A 236 4.05 -14.20 13.81
C ARG A 236 4.23 -14.78 12.39
N GLU A 237 3.29 -15.58 11.92
CA GLU A 237 3.35 -16.19 10.60
C GLU A 237 2.91 -15.25 9.47
N ILE A 238 1.96 -14.32 9.73
CA ILE A 238 1.29 -13.53 8.71
C ILE A 238 1.60 -12.02 8.83
N HIS A 239 1.48 -11.44 10.02
CA HIS A 239 1.50 -9.99 10.18
C HIS A 239 2.87 -9.42 10.56
N PHE A 240 3.75 -10.19 11.20
CA PHE A 240 5.07 -9.73 11.58
C PHE A 240 6.14 -9.77 10.47
N PRO A 241 6.06 -10.63 9.43
CA PRO A 241 7.12 -10.72 8.42
C PRO A 241 7.41 -9.39 7.71
N SER A 242 6.39 -8.61 7.33
CA SER A 242 6.58 -7.29 6.71
C SER A 242 7.27 -6.30 7.66
N ALA A 243 6.89 -6.26 8.93
CA ALA A 243 7.53 -5.42 9.93
C ALA A 243 8.99 -5.83 10.19
N LYS A 244 9.28 -7.14 10.27
CA LYS A 244 10.64 -7.66 10.38
C LYS A 244 11.48 -7.24 9.18
N ALA A 245 10.96 -7.37 7.96
CA ALA A 245 11.62 -6.96 6.73
C ALA A 245 11.91 -5.44 6.69
N CYS A 246 10.98 -4.61 7.21
CA CYS A 246 11.21 -3.18 7.39
C CYS A 246 12.36 -2.89 8.36
N CYS A 247 12.38 -3.56 9.52
CA CYS A 247 13.43 -3.40 10.52
C CYS A 247 14.81 -3.79 9.94
N GLU A 248 14.87 -4.90 9.18
CA GLU A 248 16.08 -5.34 8.47
C GLU A 248 16.54 -4.34 7.40
N ALA A 249 15.61 -3.59 6.79
CA ALA A 249 15.90 -2.51 5.85
C ALA A 249 16.31 -1.19 6.55
N GLY A 250 16.31 -1.16 7.89
CA GLY A 250 16.64 0.04 8.66
C GLY A 250 15.57 1.12 8.61
N VAL A 251 14.29 0.74 8.66
CA VAL A 251 13.16 1.68 8.66
C VAL A 251 13.27 2.69 9.80
N GLU A 252 13.06 3.97 9.50
CA GLU A 252 13.23 5.06 10.49
C GLU A 252 12.00 5.26 11.38
N GLY A 253 10.81 4.85 10.93
CA GLY A 253 9.58 4.95 11.70
C GLY A 253 8.62 3.80 11.44
N ILE A 254 7.80 3.48 12.43
CA ILE A 254 6.68 2.55 12.31
C ILE A 254 5.45 3.20 12.97
N MET A 255 4.30 3.15 12.27
CA MET A 255 3.04 3.66 12.79
C MET A 255 2.23 2.52 13.41
N ALA A 256 1.79 2.70 14.66
CA ALA A 256 0.91 1.76 15.34
C ALA A 256 -0.49 1.74 14.70
N ALA A 257 -1.14 0.58 14.67
CA ALA A 257 -2.45 0.42 14.05
C ALA A 257 -3.61 0.83 14.96
N TYR A 258 -4.74 1.24 14.36
CA TYR A 258 -5.95 1.64 15.12
C TYR A 258 -6.59 0.53 15.92
N ASN A 259 -6.55 -0.71 15.42
CA ASN A 259 -7.28 -1.85 15.98
C ASN A 259 -6.74 -2.30 17.34
N GLU A 260 -7.54 -3.08 18.02
CA GLU A 260 -7.13 -3.83 19.20
C GLU A 260 -6.76 -5.28 18.82
N ILE A 261 -5.87 -5.88 19.62
CA ILE A 261 -5.51 -7.30 19.58
C ILE A 261 -5.76 -7.87 20.97
N ASP A 262 -6.62 -8.88 21.06
CA ASP A 262 -6.99 -9.52 22.31
C ASP A 262 -7.45 -8.53 23.41
N GLY A 263 -8.24 -7.52 23.03
CA GLY A 263 -8.79 -6.50 23.93
C GLY A 263 -7.85 -5.34 24.26
N VAL A 264 -6.66 -5.27 23.67
CA VAL A 264 -5.68 -4.19 23.92
C VAL A 264 -5.39 -3.43 22.62
N TYR A 265 -5.69 -2.13 22.59
CA TYR A 265 -5.36 -1.28 21.44
C TYR A 265 -3.85 -1.31 21.13
N CYS A 266 -3.47 -1.35 19.86
CA CYS A 266 -2.06 -1.44 19.48
C CYS A 266 -1.22 -0.30 20.07
N HIS A 267 -1.77 0.93 20.15
CA HIS A 267 -1.11 2.09 20.76
C HIS A 267 -0.88 1.97 22.29
N ARG A 268 -1.56 1.04 22.96
CA ARG A 268 -1.42 0.76 24.39
C ARG A 268 -0.71 -0.57 24.68
N ASN A 269 -0.36 -1.30 23.64
CA ASN A 269 0.14 -2.67 23.75
C ASN A 269 1.67 -2.70 23.90
N ALA A 270 2.16 -2.65 25.14
CA ALA A 270 3.59 -2.69 25.44
C ALA A 270 4.28 -3.98 24.96
N TRP A 271 3.60 -5.14 25.03
CA TRP A 271 4.11 -6.38 24.47
C TRP A 271 4.39 -6.21 22.96
N LEU A 272 3.44 -5.63 22.23
CA LEU A 272 3.58 -5.43 20.78
C LEU A 272 4.71 -4.45 20.44
N LEU A 273 4.74 -3.26 21.08
CA LEU A 273 5.62 -2.16 20.69
C LEU A 273 7.01 -2.24 21.36
N ARG A 274 7.11 -2.76 22.60
CA ARG A 274 8.39 -2.86 23.30
C ARG A 274 9.01 -4.25 23.18
N ASP A 275 8.26 -5.30 23.54
CA ASP A 275 8.87 -6.63 23.59
C ASP A 275 9.06 -7.21 22.17
N VAL A 276 8.04 -7.16 21.32
CA VAL A 276 8.11 -7.70 19.96
C VAL A 276 8.87 -6.75 19.03
N LEU A 277 8.36 -5.53 18.83
CA LEU A 277 8.93 -4.62 17.81
C LEU A 277 10.35 -4.21 18.16
N ARG A 278 10.59 -3.70 19.37
CA ARG A 278 11.96 -3.26 19.77
C ARG A 278 12.82 -4.42 20.22
N GLY A 279 12.28 -5.33 21.06
CA GLY A 279 13.05 -6.41 21.65
C GLY A 279 13.40 -7.52 20.67
N GLU A 280 12.39 -8.11 19.99
CA GLU A 280 12.62 -9.24 19.10
C GLU A 280 13.03 -8.84 17.67
N MET A 281 12.44 -7.77 17.11
CA MET A 281 12.75 -7.32 15.75
C MET A 281 13.91 -6.31 15.69
N GLY A 282 14.37 -5.78 16.84
CA GLY A 282 15.50 -4.87 16.92
C GLY A 282 15.24 -3.46 16.37
N PHE A 283 13.97 -3.00 16.38
CA PHE A 283 13.61 -1.68 15.87
C PHE A 283 14.13 -0.55 16.79
N ASP A 284 14.89 0.38 16.23
CA ASP A 284 15.49 1.53 16.95
C ASP A 284 14.94 2.90 16.53
N GLY A 285 14.03 2.93 15.56
CA GLY A 285 13.40 4.16 15.05
C GLY A 285 12.28 4.71 15.96
N ILE A 286 11.52 5.66 15.43
CA ILE A 286 10.37 6.26 16.11
C ILE A 286 9.10 5.42 15.92
N VAL A 287 8.31 5.21 16.97
CA VAL A 287 6.95 4.71 16.87
C VAL A 287 6.02 5.92 16.81
N MET A 288 5.34 6.09 15.67
CA MET A 288 4.36 7.15 15.44
C MET A 288 2.95 6.64 15.75
N ALA A 289 2.11 7.47 16.36
CA ALA A 289 0.69 7.19 16.45
C ALA A 289 0.00 7.37 15.09
N ASP A 290 -1.09 6.65 14.86
CA ASP A 290 -2.04 6.97 13.79
C ASP A 290 -2.94 8.14 14.20
N GLY A 291 -3.60 8.78 13.23
CA GLY A 291 -4.35 10.01 13.45
C GLY A 291 -5.41 9.90 14.53
N LEU A 292 -5.33 10.73 15.58
CA LEU A 292 -6.25 10.75 16.75
C LEU A 292 -6.29 9.46 17.58
N ALA A 293 -5.44 8.47 17.29
CA ALA A 293 -5.54 7.14 17.90
C ALA A 293 -5.18 7.13 19.39
N VAL A 294 -4.30 8.03 19.85
CA VAL A 294 -3.98 8.14 21.26
C VAL A 294 -5.14 8.80 22.03
N ASP A 295 -5.76 9.85 21.49
CA ASP A 295 -6.94 10.48 22.09
C ASP A 295 -8.10 9.49 22.24
N PHE A 296 -8.18 8.53 21.32
CA PHE A 296 -9.17 7.48 21.35
C PHE A 296 -9.03 6.55 22.56
N LEU A 297 -7.82 6.36 23.09
CA LEU A 297 -7.56 5.56 24.29
C LEU A 297 -8.28 6.11 25.55
N LYS A 298 -8.78 7.37 25.54
CA LYS A 298 -9.61 7.88 26.65
C LYS A 298 -10.82 7.00 26.95
N ASN A 299 -11.29 6.24 25.98
CA ASN A 299 -12.41 5.31 26.16
C ASN A 299 -12.07 4.13 27.10
N THR A 300 -10.80 3.78 27.21
CA THR A 300 -10.30 2.72 28.13
C THR A 300 -9.58 3.29 29.33
N GLU A 301 -8.92 4.44 29.19
CA GLU A 301 -8.09 5.04 30.24
C GLU A 301 -8.83 6.13 31.06
N GLY A 302 -10.03 6.53 30.63
CA GLY A 302 -10.89 7.46 31.32
C GLY A 302 -10.80 8.92 30.86
N ASP A 303 -9.61 9.41 30.53
CA ASP A 303 -9.38 10.75 29.98
C ASP A 303 -8.15 10.82 29.08
N THR A 304 -7.96 11.97 28.40
CA THR A 304 -6.84 12.22 27.48
C THR A 304 -5.47 12.23 28.16
N LEU A 305 -5.36 12.67 29.42
CA LEU A 305 -4.10 12.66 30.15
C LEU A 305 -3.60 11.23 30.36
N HIS A 306 -4.46 10.35 30.90
CA HIS A 306 -4.14 8.94 31.11
C HIS A 306 -3.94 8.19 29.80
N ALA A 307 -4.66 8.56 28.72
CA ALA A 307 -4.46 8.04 27.38
C ALA A 307 -3.04 8.32 26.88
N GLY A 308 -2.55 9.56 26.99
CA GLY A 308 -1.17 9.92 26.64
C GLY A 308 -0.12 9.16 27.44
N VAL A 309 -0.33 9.03 28.76
CA VAL A 309 0.55 8.24 29.65
C VAL A 309 0.60 6.77 29.21
N ALA A 310 -0.56 6.16 28.94
CA ALA A 310 -0.64 4.76 28.54
C ALA A 310 0.07 4.49 27.22
N ALA A 311 -0.14 5.35 26.21
CA ALA A 311 0.53 5.25 24.91
C ALA A 311 2.04 5.44 25.04
N ARG A 312 2.51 6.46 25.80
CA ARG A 312 3.95 6.69 26.01
C ARG A 312 4.60 5.49 26.71
N LYS A 313 4.00 4.96 27.76
CA LYS A 313 4.48 3.76 28.46
C LYS A 313 4.49 2.52 27.58
N ALA A 314 3.55 2.39 26.66
CA ALA A 314 3.54 1.31 25.69
C ALA A 314 4.64 1.42 24.63
N GLY A 315 5.22 2.60 24.41
CA GLY A 315 6.34 2.78 23.49
C GLY A 315 6.07 3.69 22.29
N VAL A 316 4.93 4.41 22.25
CA VAL A 316 4.67 5.43 21.23
C VAL A 316 5.58 6.63 21.50
N ASP A 317 6.29 7.11 20.47
CA ASP A 317 7.25 8.22 20.58
C ASP A 317 6.68 9.55 20.08
N VAL A 318 5.92 9.56 18.98
CA VAL A 318 5.38 10.77 18.35
C VAL A 318 3.90 10.61 18.11
N SER A 319 3.10 11.62 18.46
CA SER A 319 1.67 11.64 18.20
C SER A 319 1.34 12.04 16.75
N LEU A 320 0.08 11.85 16.35
CA LEU A 320 -0.48 12.41 15.12
C LEU A 320 -1.88 12.97 15.40
N TRP A 321 -2.00 14.30 15.43
CA TRP A 321 -3.21 15.10 15.68
C TRP A 321 -3.81 14.99 17.10
N ASP A 322 -3.20 14.21 17.99
CA ASP A 322 -3.69 13.99 19.34
C ASP A 322 -3.50 15.19 20.26
N GLU A 323 -4.46 15.43 21.16
CA GLU A 323 -4.33 16.34 22.30
C GLU A 323 -3.58 15.67 23.47
N ALA A 324 -3.70 14.36 23.62
CA ALA A 324 -3.15 13.60 24.73
C ALA A 324 -1.64 13.79 24.95
N PHE A 325 -0.85 13.83 23.86
CA PHE A 325 0.59 14.02 23.96
C PHE A 325 0.99 15.44 24.35
N SER A 326 0.17 16.44 24.06
CA SER A 326 0.43 17.81 24.52
C SER A 326 0.34 17.95 26.05
N ARG A 327 -0.29 16.99 26.72
CA ARG A 327 -0.49 16.93 28.18
C ARG A 327 0.58 16.10 28.90
N LEU A 328 1.59 15.55 28.23
CA LEU A 328 2.63 14.73 28.86
C LEU A 328 3.44 15.51 29.91
N GLY A 329 3.62 16.83 29.74
CA GLY A 329 4.22 17.69 30.77
C GLY A 329 3.41 17.70 32.07
N GLU A 330 2.10 17.84 31.98
CA GLU A 330 1.17 17.75 33.11
C GLU A 330 1.26 16.35 33.79
N ALA A 331 1.41 15.28 32.99
CA ALA A 331 1.57 13.93 33.52
C ALA A 331 2.85 13.77 34.36
N VAL A 332 3.95 14.40 33.95
CA VAL A 332 5.20 14.44 34.74
C VAL A 332 5.01 15.23 36.02
N GLU A 333 4.41 16.41 35.97
CA GLU A 333 4.15 17.25 37.13
C GLU A 333 3.26 16.56 38.16
N GLN A 334 2.32 15.71 37.71
CA GLN A 334 1.46 14.90 38.59
C GLN A 334 2.10 13.58 39.05
N GLY A 335 3.31 13.24 38.59
CA GLY A 335 4.01 12.00 38.94
C GLY A 335 3.40 10.74 38.28
N LEU A 336 2.64 10.90 37.20
CA LEU A 336 2.06 9.78 36.44
C LEU A 336 3.06 9.19 35.42
N LEU A 337 4.06 9.99 35.03
CA LEU A 337 5.10 9.64 34.07
C LEU A 337 6.43 10.21 34.58
N ASP A 338 7.53 9.46 34.43
CA ASP A 338 8.87 9.97 34.72
C ASP A 338 9.37 10.81 33.53
N GLU A 339 10.06 11.94 33.77
CA GLU A 339 10.63 12.78 32.71
C GLU A 339 11.60 11.98 31.80
N SER A 340 12.30 10.97 32.37
CA SER A 340 13.18 10.08 31.60
C SER A 340 12.46 9.28 30.50
N GLU A 341 11.16 9.01 30.67
CA GLU A 341 10.36 8.35 29.61
C GLU A 341 10.07 9.30 28.45
N ILE A 342 9.97 10.62 28.70
CA ILE A 342 9.90 11.64 27.65
C ILE A 342 11.27 11.78 26.98
N ASP A 343 12.36 11.83 27.75
CA ASP A 343 13.73 11.95 27.27
C ASP A 343 14.10 10.84 26.29
N GLU A 344 13.65 9.59 26.55
CA GLU A 344 13.85 8.44 25.63
C GLU A 344 13.33 8.74 24.22
N SER A 345 12.11 9.28 24.11
CA SER A 345 11.50 9.58 22.81
C SER A 345 12.08 10.84 22.16
N VAL A 346 12.33 11.88 22.94
CA VAL A 346 12.91 13.13 22.45
C VAL A 346 14.31 12.88 21.87
N LEU A 347 15.11 12.03 22.52
CA LEU A 347 16.43 11.69 22.02
C LEU A 347 16.39 11.07 20.62
N LYS A 348 15.41 10.17 20.35
CA LYS A 348 15.22 9.57 19.01
C LYS A 348 14.83 10.63 17.97
N VAL A 349 13.89 11.52 18.30
CA VAL A 349 13.45 12.60 17.41
C VAL A 349 14.60 13.57 17.09
N LEU A 350 15.36 13.99 18.10
CA LEU A 350 16.50 14.89 17.92
C LEU A 350 17.61 14.23 17.11
N LYS A 351 17.95 12.96 17.41
CA LYS A 351 18.92 12.18 16.64
C LYS A 351 18.55 12.17 15.16
N LEU A 352 17.28 11.85 14.86
CA LEU A 352 16.77 11.82 13.48
C LEU A 352 16.88 13.20 12.79
N LYS A 353 16.56 14.30 13.49
CA LYS A 353 16.72 15.66 12.96
C LYS A 353 18.19 15.98 12.60
N PHE A 354 19.15 15.53 13.41
CA PHE A 354 20.58 15.68 13.11
C PHE A 354 21.02 14.79 11.94
N GLU A 355 20.54 13.55 11.86
CA GLU A 355 20.82 12.62 10.75
C GLU A 355 20.28 13.14 9.42
N LYS A 356 19.11 13.82 9.43
CA LYS A 356 18.53 14.49 8.25
C LYS A 356 19.26 15.78 7.86
N GLY A 357 20.17 16.31 8.71
CA GLY A 357 20.91 17.54 8.46
C GLY A 357 20.07 18.81 8.57
N LEU A 358 18.95 18.77 9.30
CA LEU A 358 18.02 19.91 9.40
C LEU A 358 18.63 21.13 10.09
N PHE A 359 19.61 20.98 10.95
CA PHE A 359 20.31 22.09 11.61
C PHE A 359 21.29 22.80 10.67
N GLU A 360 21.87 22.08 9.71
CA GLU A 360 22.83 22.59 8.73
C GLU A 360 22.09 23.19 7.50
N HIS A 361 21.00 22.54 7.08
CA HIS A 361 20.25 22.85 5.88
C HIS A 361 18.76 22.95 6.16
N PRO A 362 18.30 23.95 6.97
CA PRO A 362 16.90 24.06 7.37
C PRO A 362 15.97 24.60 6.29
N TYR A 363 16.50 25.17 5.20
CA TYR A 363 15.72 25.85 4.16
C TYR A 363 15.89 25.24 2.80
N MET A 364 14.82 25.31 2.00
CA MET A 364 14.84 24.96 0.57
C MET A 364 15.51 26.07 -0.25
N GLU A 365 16.40 25.70 -1.14
CA GLU A 365 17.03 26.59 -2.12
C GLU A 365 16.24 26.66 -3.43
N GLU A 366 15.63 25.54 -3.83
CA GLU A 366 14.85 25.38 -5.06
C GLU A 366 13.46 24.82 -4.75
N ASN A 367 12.53 24.98 -5.70
CA ASN A 367 11.21 24.37 -5.59
C ASN A 367 11.25 22.86 -5.79
N MET A 368 10.18 22.19 -5.36
CA MET A 368 10.03 20.73 -5.50
C MET A 368 10.04 20.32 -6.97
N LEU A 369 10.70 19.20 -7.28
CA LEU A 369 10.74 18.59 -8.61
C LEU A 369 9.35 18.22 -9.13
N THR A 370 9.17 18.33 -10.44
CA THR A 370 8.01 17.73 -11.10
C THR A 370 8.11 16.20 -11.12
N PRO A 371 6.99 15.48 -11.34
CA PRO A 371 7.01 14.02 -11.50
C PRO A 371 7.96 13.54 -12.60
N GLU A 372 8.02 14.27 -13.73
CA GLU A 372 8.90 13.96 -14.88
C GLU A 372 10.37 14.09 -14.50
N GLU A 373 10.76 15.16 -13.82
CA GLU A 373 12.14 15.38 -13.35
C GLU A 373 12.56 14.30 -12.33
N ALA A 374 11.63 13.79 -11.55
CA ALA A 374 11.86 12.69 -10.62
C ALA A 374 11.88 11.31 -11.31
N GLY A 375 11.34 11.17 -12.53
CA GLY A 375 11.25 9.93 -13.31
C GLY A 375 10.06 9.04 -12.92
N ILE A 376 9.01 9.60 -12.31
CA ILE A 376 7.86 8.83 -11.82
C ILE A 376 6.99 8.29 -12.97
N PRO A 377 6.66 9.01 -14.06
CA PRO A 377 5.78 8.50 -15.10
C PRO A 377 6.31 7.23 -15.80
N GLU A 378 7.62 7.12 -16.04
CA GLU A 378 8.23 5.97 -16.68
C GLU A 378 8.13 4.71 -15.81
N VAL A 379 8.46 4.84 -14.54
CA VAL A 379 8.38 3.69 -13.63
C VAL A 379 6.93 3.34 -13.29
N SER A 380 6.03 4.32 -13.22
CA SER A 380 4.58 4.11 -13.05
C SER A 380 4.01 3.32 -14.22
N LEU A 381 4.37 3.66 -15.46
CA LEU A 381 3.97 2.90 -16.65
C LEU A 381 4.51 1.46 -16.62
N SER A 382 5.75 1.27 -16.19
CA SER A 382 6.37 -0.06 -16.10
C SER A 382 5.65 -0.93 -15.07
N LEU A 383 5.36 -0.39 -13.87
CA LEU A 383 4.55 -1.07 -12.85
C LEU A 383 3.15 -1.41 -13.38
N ALA A 384 2.48 -0.48 -14.07
CA ALA A 384 1.16 -0.73 -14.65
C ALA A 384 1.17 -1.85 -15.70
N ARG A 385 2.22 -1.94 -16.54
CA ARG A 385 2.41 -3.02 -17.52
C ARG A 385 2.60 -4.38 -16.88
N GLU A 386 3.17 -4.45 -15.70
CA GLU A 386 3.45 -5.70 -15.02
C GLU A 386 2.36 -6.13 -14.04
N SER A 387 1.46 -5.20 -13.65
CA SER A 387 0.47 -5.43 -12.59
C SER A 387 -0.84 -6.04 -13.04
N ALA A 388 -1.26 -5.83 -14.29
CA ALA A 388 -2.56 -6.33 -14.74
C ALA A 388 -2.52 -7.84 -14.98
N VAL A 389 -3.54 -8.53 -14.45
CA VAL A 389 -3.62 -10.00 -14.42
C VAL A 389 -4.64 -10.50 -15.42
N LEU A 390 -4.20 -11.27 -16.41
CA LEU A 390 -5.08 -11.96 -17.34
C LEU A 390 -5.63 -13.23 -16.68
N LEU A 391 -6.91 -13.26 -16.35
CA LEU A 391 -7.56 -14.40 -15.68
C LEU A 391 -8.21 -15.36 -16.66
N LYS A 392 -8.82 -14.84 -17.73
CA LYS A 392 -9.53 -15.62 -18.74
C LYS A 392 -9.18 -15.15 -20.15
N ASN A 393 -9.03 -16.07 -21.12
CA ASN A 393 -8.88 -15.75 -22.55
C ASN A 393 -9.33 -16.94 -23.40
N GLU A 394 -10.64 -17.11 -23.53
CA GLU A 394 -11.24 -18.16 -24.34
C GLU A 394 -11.16 -17.79 -25.82
N GLU A 395 -11.10 -18.82 -26.69
CA GLU A 395 -11.02 -18.65 -28.16
C GLU A 395 -9.92 -17.69 -28.62
N SER A 396 -8.97 -17.39 -27.74
CA SER A 396 -7.89 -16.41 -28.00
C SER A 396 -8.43 -15.06 -28.46
N VAL A 397 -9.49 -14.54 -27.85
CA VAL A 397 -10.06 -13.22 -28.17
C VAL A 397 -8.99 -12.14 -28.01
N LEU A 398 -8.19 -12.24 -26.97
CA LEU A 398 -6.98 -11.42 -26.81
C LEU A 398 -5.73 -12.13 -27.39
N PRO A 399 -4.78 -11.36 -27.92
CA PRO A 399 -4.81 -9.93 -28.17
C PRO A 399 -5.77 -9.55 -29.29
N LEU A 400 -6.39 -8.35 -29.19
CA LEU A 400 -7.31 -7.82 -30.19
C LEU A 400 -6.63 -7.60 -31.54
N ALA A 401 -5.41 -7.05 -31.49
CA ALA A 401 -4.54 -6.80 -32.64
C ALA A 401 -5.30 -6.36 -33.89
N LYS A 402 -5.10 -7.06 -35.05
CA LYS A 402 -5.76 -6.77 -36.31
C LYS A 402 -7.01 -7.60 -36.58
N LYS A 403 -7.51 -8.35 -35.58
CA LYS A 403 -8.69 -9.23 -35.70
C LYS A 403 -9.98 -8.45 -35.88
N TYR A 404 -10.11 -7.33 -35.16
CA TYR A 404 -11.32 -6.54 -35.07
C TYR A 404 -11.07 -5.13 -35.59
N LYS A 405 -12.04 -4.60 -36.36
CA LYS A 405 -11.94 -3.25 -36.95
C LYS A 405 -12.77 -2.22 -36.16
N LYS A 406 -13.84 -2.67 -35.52
CA LYS A 406 -14.75 -1.83 -34.74
C LYS A 406 -14.78 -2.31 -33.30
N VAL A 407 -14.20 -1.52 -32.41
CA VAL A 407 -14.10 -1.81 -30.98
C VAL A 407 -15.05 -0.88 -30.23
N ALA A 408 -16.02 -1.46 -29.50
CA ALA A 408 -16.86 -0.72 -28.58
C ALA A 408 -16.21 -0.75 -27.18
N VAL A 409 -15.76 0.38 -26.69
CA VAL A 409 -15.34 0.55 -25.28
C VAL A 409 -16.57 1.03 -24.50
N ILE A 410 -16.98 0.27 -23.47
CA ILE A 410 -18.21 0.52 -22.74
C ILE A 410 -17.94 0.46 -21.23
N GLY A 411 -18.46 1.41 -20.49
CA GLY A 411 -18.38 1.46 -19.04
C GLY A 411 -17.94 2.82 -18.48
N TYR A 412 -18.43 3.16 -17.30
CA TYR A 412 -18.07 4.37 -16.57
C TYR A 412 -16.55 4.48 -16.36
N HIS A 413 -15.92 3.39 -15.92
CA HIS A 413 -14.49 3.30 -15.64
C HIS A 413 -13.59 3.52 -16.86
N ALA A 414 -14.11 3.39 -18.06
CA ALA A 414 -13.32 3.59 -19.28
C ALA A 414 -12.84 5.03 -19.45
N ALA A 415 -13.63 6.00 -18.97
CA ALA A 415 -13.39 7.42 -19.20
C ALA A 415 -13.11 8.24 -17.92
N ASP A 416 -13.39 7.68 -16.73
CA ASP A 416 -13.12 8.39 -15.47
C ASP A 416 -11.71 8.09 -14.97
N ARG A 417 -10.87 9.14 -14.86
CA ARG A 417 -9.47 9.00 -14.43
C ARG A 417 -9.34 8.63 -12.94
N TYR A 418 -10.25 9.14 -12.12
CA TYR A 418 -10.14 8.89 -10.67
C TYR A 418 -10.51 7.47 -10.27
N CYS A 419 -11.25 6.73 -11.08
CA CYS A 419 -11.46 5.30 -10.87
C CYS A 419 -10.17 4.47 -11.01
N MET A 420 -9.10 5.05 -11.55
CA MET A 420 -7.82 4.35 -11.81
C MET A 420 -6.74 4.67 -10.78
N LEU A 421 -6.94 5.68 -9.93
CA LEU A 421 -5.89 6.28 -9.11
C LEU A 421 -5.84 5.78 -7.67
N GLY A 422 -6.96 5.30 -7.11
CA GLY A 422 -7.04 4.84 -5.72
C GLY A 422 -7.28 5.95 -4.69
N ASP A 423 -7.17 5.62 -3.41
CA ASP A 423 -7.21 6.56 -2.29
C ASP A 423 -5.86 7.30 -2.14
N TYR A 424 -5.78 8.28 -1.25
CA TYR A 424 -4.58 9.12 -1.04
C TYR A 424 -4.08 9.81 -2.32
N THR A 425 -5.01 10.14 -3.22
CA THR A 425 -4.73 10.78 -4.51
C THR A 425 -5.08 12.26 -4.45
N PRO A 426 -4.17 13.18 -4.84
CA PRO A 426 -4.47 14.60 -4.97
C PRO A 426 -5.34 14.89 -6.21
N PRO A 427 -5.80 16.14 -6.41
CA PRO A 427 -6.34 16.55 -7.69
C PRO A 427 -5.32 16.33 -8.80
N VAL A 428 -5.68 15.52 -9.82
CA VAL A 428 -4.83 15.19 -10.96
C VAL A 428 -5.41 15.80 -12.23
N PRO A 429 -4.68 16.61 -12.98
CA PRO A 429 -5.11 17.18 -14.27
C PRO A 429 -5.42 16.07 -15.31
N GLU A 430 -6.31 16.36 -16.26
CA GLU A 430 -6.62 15.41 -17.35
C GLU A 430 -5.40 15.09 -18.22
N SER A 431 -4.49 16.04 -18.37
CA SER A 431 -3.26 15.90 -19.16
C SER A 431 -2.25 14.91 -18.53
N GLU A 432 -2.38 14.63 -17.23
CA GLU A 432 -1.46 13.81 -16.47
C GLU A 432 -1.96 12.38 -16.21
N CYS A 433 -3.13 12.03 -16.76
CA CYS A 433 -3.72 10.69 -16.62
C CYS A 433 -4.25 10.18 -17.94
N VAL A 434 -3.81 9.00 -18.37
CA VAL A 434 -4.31 8.30 -19.56
C VAL A 434 -5.39 7.32 -19.14
N THR A 435 -6.66 7.61 -19.42
CA THR A 435 -7.77 6.69 -19.16
C THR A 435 -7.75 5.48 -20.10
N VAL A 436 -8.45 4.39 -19.77
CA VAL A 436 -8.53 3.22 -20.66
C VAL A 436 -9.04 3.61 -22.04
N LEU A 437 -10.05 4.47 -22.14
CA LEU A 437 -10.58 4.97 -23.41
C LEU A 437 -9.52 5.74 -24.22
N GLN A 438 -8.75 6.61 -23.53
CA GLN A 438 -7.68 7.36 -24.19
C GLN A 438 -6.57 6.40 -24.67
N GLY A 439 -6.13 5.47 -23.82
CA GLY A 439 -5.14 4.46 -24.20
C GLY A 439 -5.61 3.61 -25.37
N MET A 440 -6.84 3.12 -25.35
CA MET A 440 -7.42 2.34 -26.47
C MET A 440 -7.45 3.12 -27.78
N LYS A 441 -7.67 4.44 -27.75
CA LYS A 441 -7.62 5.28 -28.95
C LYS A 441 -6.18 5.57 -29.41
N GLN A 442 -5.26 5.78 -28.47
CA GLN A 442 -3.85 6.10 -28.78
C GLN A 442 -3.09 4.91 -29.35
N GLU A 443 -3.30 3.72 -28.77
CA GLU A 443 -2.60 2.49 -29.12
C GLU A 443 -3.33 1.68 -30.23
N ALA A 444 -4.48 2.17 -30.74
CA ALA A 444 -5.25 1.49 -31.77
C ALA A 444 -4.42 1.26 -33.04
N PRO A 445 -4.32 0.01 -33.56
CA PRO A 445 -3.67 -0.24 -34.84
C PRO A 445 -4.34 0.51 -35.98
N GLU A 446 -3.59 0.79 -37.03
CA GLU A 446 -4.12 1.47 -38.24
C GLU A 446 -5.37 0.75 -38.79
N GLY A 447 -6.44 1.51 -39.00
CA GLY A 447 -7.73 1.03 -39.50
C GLY A 447 -8.66 0.41 -38.45
N VAL A 448 -8.33 0.50 -37.15
CA VAL A 448 -9.20 0.15 -36.03
C VAL A 448 -9.97 1.39 -35.58
N GLU A 449 -11.30 1.30 -35.57
CA GLU A 449 -12.20 2.34 -35.06
C GLU A 449 -12.57 2.02 -33.61
N VAL A 450 -12.30 2.97 -32.67
CA VAL A 450 -12.66 2.86 -31.28
C VAL A 450 -13.79 3.84 -30.96
N SER A 451 -14.92 3.33 -30.54
CA SER A 451 -16.10 4.10 -30.14
C SER A 451 -16.46 3.84 -28.69
N TYR A 452 -17.08 4.81 -28.02
CA TYR A 452 -17.36 4.78 -26.59
C TYR A 452 -18.83 5.02 -26.27
N ALA A 453 -19.32 4.33 -25.25
CA ALA A 453 -20.56 4.65 -24.54
C ALA A 453 -20.42 4.33 -23.05
N MET A 454 -20.98 5.16 -22.18
CA MET A 454 -20.88 5.00 -20.73
C MET A 454 -21.66 3.78 -20.23
N GLY A 455 -22.89 3.61 -20.64
CA GLY A 455 -23.73 2.44 -20.34
C GLY A 455 -24.40 2.45 -18.97
N SER A 456 -23.74 2.93 -17.96
CA SER A 456 -24.28 3.16 -16.60
C SER A 456 -23.47 4.22 -15.88
N GLU A 457 -24.02 4.85 -14.86
CA GLU A 457 -23.27 5.57 -13.87
C GLU A 457 -22.47 4.59 -12.97
N PHE A 458 -21.67 5.12 -12.04
CA PHE A 458 -20.85 4.28 -11.15
C PHE A 458 -21.69 3.21 -10.42
N SER A 459 -22.76 3.61 -9.75
CA SER A 459 -23.63 2.72 -8.95
C SER A 459 -25.09 2.73 -9.35
N GLU A 460 -25.47 3.58 -10.29
CA GLU A 460 -26.87 3.76 -10.70
C GLU A 460 -27.06 3.36 -12.17
N ALA A 461 -28.18 2.70 -12.45
CA ALA A 461 -28.55 2.39 -13.81
C ALA A 461 -29.07 3.67 -14.51
N ASP A 462 -28.64 3.85 -15.76
CA ASP A 462 -29.18 4.87 -16.68
C ASP A 462 -29.66 4.15 -17.94
N GLU A 463 -30.98 4.09 -18.10
CA GLU A 463 -31.59 3.34 -19.20
C GLU A 463 -31.31 3.95 -20.60
N ASP A 464 -31.13 5.28 -20.68
CA ASP A 464 -30.76 5.94 -21.93
C ASP A 464 -29.29 5.66 -22.30
N GLU A 465 -28.39 5.73 -21.35
CA GLU A 465 -26.98 5.38 -21.57
C GLU A 465 -26.82 3.87 -21.84
N LYS A 466 -27.55 3.01 -21.15
CA LYS A 466 -27.60 1.56 -21.41
C LYS A 466 -28.06 1.27 -22.83
N ALA A 467 -29.15 1.91 -23.30
CA ALA A 467 -29.62 1.74 -24.65
C ALA A 467 -28.61 2.19 -25.72
N LYS A 468 -27.88 3.30 -25.48
CA LYS A 468 -26.78 3.76 -26.35
C LYS A 468 -25.63 2.75 -26.39
N ALA A 469 -25.24 2.20 -25.24
CA ALA A 469 -24.18 1.20 -25.12
C ALA A 469 -24.53 -0.09 -25.90
N LEU A 470 -25.74 -0.61 -25.72
CA LEU A 470 -26.22 -1.79 -26.43
C LEU A 470 -26.30 -1.56 -27.96
N ALA A 471 -26.76 -0.37 -28.38
CA ALA A 471 -26.81 -0.01 -29.81
C ALA A 471 -25.39 0.13 -30.43
N LEU A 472 -24.41 0.63 -29.68
CA LEU A 472 -23.01 0.69 -30.10
C LEU A 472 -22.42 -0.72 -30.19
N ALA A 473 -22.55 -1.52 -29.15
CA ALA A 473 -22.06 -2.90 -29.08
C ALA A 473 -22.59 -3.77 -30.23
N ALA A 474 -23.88 -3.68 -30.55
CA ALA A 474 -24.50 -4.44 -31.65
C ALA A 474 -23.85 -4.15 -33.02
N LYS A 475 -23.31 -2.96 -33.24
CA LYS A 475 -22.66 -2.51 -34.49
C LYS A 475 -21.14 -2.76 -34.51
N SER A 476 -20.57 -3.20 -33.42
CA SER A 476 -19.14 -3.40 -33.27
C SER A 476 -18.74 -4.87 -33.47
N ASP A 477 -17.46 -5.11 -33.73
CA ASP A 477 -16.92 -6.45 -33.92
C ASP A 477 -16.59 -7.12 -32.58
N VAL A 478 -16.17 -6.32 -31.58
CA VAL A 478 -15.77 -6.74 -30.24
C VAL A 478 -16.18 -5.67 -29.21
N ILE A 479 -16.50 -6.11 -28.03
CA ILE A 479 -16.82 -5.26 -26.86
C ILE A 479 -15.64 -5.30 -25.90
N VAL A 480 -15.22 -4.12 -25.41
CA VAL A 480 -14.33 -3.96 -24.25
C VAL A 480 -15.17 -3.29 -23.15
N ALA A 481 -15.68 -4.08 -22.23
CA ALA A 481 -16.39 -3.60 -21.06
C ALA A 481 -15.37 -3.21 -19.97
N VAL A 482 -15.49 -2.00 -19.40
CA VAL A 482 -14.59 -1.51 -18.34
C VAL A 482 -15.42 -1.18 -17.11
N VAL A 483 -15.27 -1.98 -16.08
CA VAL A 483 -16.08 -1.95 -14.85
C VAL A 483 -15.18 -2.03 -13.61
N GLY A 484 -15.73 -1.77 -12.44
CA GLY A 484 -14.94 -1.92 -11.20
C GLY A 484 -15.44 -1.10 -10.03
N GLY A 485 -14.55 -0.93 -9.06
CA GLY A 485 -14.72 -0.09 -7.87
C GLY A 485 -14.07 1.27 -7.98
N SER A 486 -14.23 2.09 -6.95
CA SER A 486 -13.61 3.41 -6.88
C SER A 486 -13.30 3.80 -5.44
N SER A 487 -12.12 4.37 -5.23
CA SER A 487 -11.70 5.00 -3.96
C SER A 487 -11.69 6.53 -4.06
N SER A 488 -12.20 7.08 -5.15
CA SER A 488 -12.21 8.53 -5.37
C SER A 488 -13.20 9.23 -4.48
N ARG A 489 -12.69 10.09 -3.63
CA ARG A 489 -13.49 11.00 -2.81
C ARG A 489 -13.08 12.45 -3.06
N PHE A 490 -14.06 13.33 -3.23
CA PHE A 490 -13.84 14.78 -3.29
C PHE A 490 -14.97 15.47 -2.54
N GLY A 491 -14.70 16.64 -1.96
CA GLY A 491 -15.67 17.39 -1.20
C GLY A 491 -15.55 17.22 0.31
N GLY A 492 -14.35 16.92 0.78
CA GLY A 492 -14.00 16.81 2.19
C GLY A 492 -14.22 15.41 2.77
N ALA A 493 -13.55 15.17 3.86
CA ALA A 493 -13.71 13.99 4.69
C ALA A 493 -13.95 14.38 6.14
N VAL A 494 -14.57 13.50 6.90
CA VAL A 494 -14.74 13.59 8.34
C VAL A 494 -14.12 12.36 9.00
N PHE A 495 -13.69 12.50 10.24
CA PHE A 495 -13.18 11.37 11.00
C PHE A 495 -14.33 10.80 11.85
N ASP A 496 -14.40 9.47 11.89
CA ASP A 496 -15.32 8.78 12.78
C ASP A 496 -14.81 8.75 14.22
N ALA A 497 -15.57 8.09 15.09
CA ALA A 497 -15.20 8.00 16.52
C ALA A 497 -13.91 7.19 16.75
N ASN A 498 -13.41 6.44 15.77
CA ASN A 498 -12.18 5.66 15.85
C ASN A 498 -10.96 6.37 15.22
N GLY A 499 -11.14 7.63 14.81
CA GLY A 499 -10.09 8.38 14.14
C GLY A 499 -9.88 7.99 12.66
N ALA A 500 -10.68 7.07 12.12
CA ALA A 500 -10.63 6.71 10.70
C ALA A 500 -11.42 7.72 9.85
N ALA A 501 -10.94 7.95 8.63
CA ALA A 501 -11.66 8.81 7.71
C ALA A 501 -12.96 8.17 7.23
N SER A 502 -13.97 8.99 7.05
CA SER A 502 -15.25 8.59 6.48
C SER A 502 -15.65 9.48 5.31
N LYS A 503 -16.55 8.96 4.49
CA LYS A 503 -17.02 9.65 3.29
C LYS A 503 -17.64 11.00 3.62
N GLY A 504 -17.12 12.08 3.03
CA GLY A 504 -17.72 13.42 3.09
C GLY A 504 -18.98 13.53 2.23
N THR A 505 -19.80 14.54 2.50
CA THR A 505 -21.09 14.77 1.81
C THR A 505 -20.93 15.14 0.33
N GLY A 506 -19.78 15.67 -0.09
CA GLY A 506 -19.47 16.04 -1.47
C GLY A 506 -18.62 15.01 -2.21
N SER A 507 -18.34 13.85 -1.61
CA SER A 507 -17.51 12.82 -2.20
C SER A 507 -18.11 12.23 -3.45
N ARG A 508 -17.29 11.85 -4.42
CA ARG A 508 -17.68 11.04 -5.57
C ARG A 508 -18.22 9.69 -5.12
N SER A 509 -18.95 9.02 -6.00
CA SER A 509 -19.36 7.62 -5.75
C SER A 509 -18.12 6.74 -5.58
N MET A 510 -18.06 5.98 -4.49
CA MET A 510 -16.95 5.12 -4.14
C MET A 510 -17.43 3.94 -3.30
N ASP A 511 -16.68 2.86 -3.32
CA ASP A 511 -16.92 1.62 -2.57
C ASP A 511 -15.63 1.00 -1.99
N CYS A 512 -14.49 1.66 -2.17
CA CYS A 512 -13.18 1.29 -1.65
C CYS A 512 -12.50 2.54 -1.07
N GLY A 513 -11.36 2.38 -0.41
CA GLY A 513 -10.64 3.43 0.31
C GLY A 513 -10.93 3.42 1.80
N GLU A 514 -10.25 4.28 2.55
CA GLU A 514 -10.39 4.37 4.01
C GLU A 514 -11.82 4.75 4.42
N GLY A 515 -12.37 4.02 5.41
CA GLY A 515 -13.75 4.19 5.88
C GLY A 515 -14.84 3.69 4.91
N MET A 516 -14.45 2.95 3.86
CA MET A 516 -15.37 2.40 2.85
C MET A 516 -15.36 0.87 2.85
N ASP A 517 -15.62 0.30 4.02
CA ASP A 517 -15.76 -1.15 4.18
C ASP A 517 -17.08 -1.64 3.58
N THR A 518 -17.07 -2.82 2.95
CA THR A 518 -18.25 -3.38 2.30
C THR A 518 -18.54 -4.81 2.75
N ALA A 519 -19.80 -5.10 3.02
CA ALA A 519 -20.22 -6.46 3.40
C ALA A 519 -20.40 -7.39 2.20
N LYS A 520 -20.72 -6.87 1.02
CA LYS A 520 -21.10 -7.69 -0.15
C LYS A 520 -19.92 -8.07 -1.04
N VAL A 521 -18.90 -7.25 -1.13
CA VAL A 521 -17.69 -7.48 -1.96
C VAL A 521 -18.01 -7.73 -3.44
N HIS A 522 -19.04 -7.05 -3.96
CA HIS A 522 -19.45 -7.10 -5.37
C HIS A 522 -19.14 -5.77 -6.05
N ILE A 523 -18.89 -5.81 -7.34
CA ILE A 523 -18.94 -4.62 -8.20
C ILE A 523 -20.36 -4.03 -8.14
N PRO A 524 -20.56 -2.70 -8.25
CA PRO A 524 -21.88 -2.10 -8.22
C PRO A 524 -22.87 -2.76 -9.20
N ALA A 525 -24.06 -3.08 -8.73
CA ALA A 525 -25.03 -3.92 -9.46
C ALA A 525 -25.40 -3.38 -10.85
N ALA A 526 -25.44 -2.04 -11.04
CA ALA A 526 -25.69 -1.44 -12.33
C ALA A 526 -24.66 -1.82 -13.41
N GLN A 527 -23.40 -1.98 -12.99
CA GLN A 527 -22.31 -2.41 -13.87
C GLN A 527 -22.37 -3.92 -14.16
N GLU A 528 -22.70 -4.75 -13.16
CA GLU A 528 -22.91 -6.20 -13.35
C GLU A 528 -24.06 -6.46 -14.32
N GLU A 529 -25.19 -5.73 -14.17
CA GLU A 529 -26.32 -5.80 -15.07
C GLU A 529 -25.96 -5.40 -16.50
N LEU A 530 -25.19 -4.31 -16.67
CA LEU A 530 -24.71 -3.85 -17.97
C LEU A 530 -23.87 -4.93 -18.67
N VAL A 531 -22.93 -5.57 -17.96
CA VAL A 531 -22.10 -6.66 -18.50
C VAL A 531 -22.99 -7.84 -18.94
N ALA A 532 -23.97 -8.23 -18.12
CA ALA A 532 -24.89 -9.31 -18.46
C ALA A 532 -25.74 -8.99 -19.70
N GLU A 533 -26.21 -7.75 -19.86
CA GLU A 533 -26.95 -7.30 -21.05
C GLU A 533 -26.07 -7.29 -22.31
N LEU A 534 -24.84 -6.81 -22.21
CA LEU A 534 -23.85 -6.83 -23.31
C LEU A 534 -23.55 -8.26 -23.77
N ALA A 535 -23.40 -9.20 -22.85
CA ALA A 535 -23.13 -10.61 -23.17
C ALA A 535 -24.26 -11.26 -23.99
N ARG A 536 -25.53 -10.86 -23.78
CA ARG A 536 -26.68 -11.37 -24.53
C ARG A 536 -26.64 -11.03 -26.01
N LEU A 537 -25.82 -10.07 -26.44
CA LEU A 537 -25.61 -9.74 -27.86
C LEU A 537 -24.82 -10.82 -28.60
N GLY A 538 -24.16 -11.76 -27.90
CA GLY A 538 -23.37 -12.84 -28.49
C GLY A 538 -22.14 -12.37 -29.27
N LYS A 539 -21.62 -11.19 -28.97
CA LYS A 539 -20.36 -10.64 -29.51
C LYS A 539 -19.19 -11.07 -28.65
N PRO A 540 -17.98 -11.25 -29.23
CA PRO A 540 -16.79 -11.39 -28.43
C PRO A 540 -16.67 -10.22 -27.45
N MET A 541 -16.47 -10.55 -26.15
CA MET A 541 -16.41 -9.55 -25.09
C MET A 541 -15.19 -9.76 -24.20
N VAL A 542 -14.43 -8.70 -24.03
CA VAL A 542 -13.34 -8.58 -23.05
C VAL A 542 -13.83 -7.70 -21.93
N THR A 543 -13.71 -8.15 -20.69
CA THR A 543 -13.98 -7.30 -19.54
C THR A 543 -12.66 -6.92 -18.84
N VAL A 544 -12.49 -5.62 -18.62
CA VAL A 544 -11.40 -5.05 -17.82
C VAL A 544 -11.99 -4.64 -16.49
N VAL A 545 -11.47 -5.19 -15.39
CA VAL A 545 -11.91 -4.86 -14.04
C VAL A 545 -10.85 -3.97 -13.38
N ILE A 546 -11.25 -2.75 -13.01
CA ILE A 546 -10.41 -1.79 -12.27
C ILE A 546 -10.88 -1.75 -10.82
N ALA A 547 -10.02 -2.10 -9.86
CA ALA A 547 -10.49 -2.38 -8.51
C ALA A 547 -9.42 -2.23 -7.42
N GLY A 548 -9.83 -1.74 -6.25
CA GLY A 548 -8.96 -1.64 -5.07
C GLY A 548 -9.02 -2.86 -4.15
N ARG A 549 -9.79 -3.90 -4.49
CA ARG A 549 -9.98 -5.12 -3.70
C ARG A 549 -10.28 -6.34 -4.56
N ALA A 550 -10.23 -7.53 -3.99
CA ALA A 550 -10.68 -8.76 -4.65
C ALA A 550 -12.21 -8.86 -4.59
N TYR A 551 -12.92 -8.54 -5.68
CA TYR A 551 -14.36 -8.66 -5.79
C TYR A 551 -14.81 -10.08 -6.11
N CYS A 552 -16.06 -10.42 -5.73
CA CYS A 552 -16.79 -11.59 -6.22
C CYS A 552 -17.22 -11.29 -7.67
N ILE A 553 -16.55 -11.86 -8.67
CA ILE A 553 -16.74 -11.53 -10.10
C ILE A 553 -17.15 -12.74 -10.96
N GLU A 554 -17.61 -13.82 -10.36
CA GLU A 554 -17.92 -15.07 -11.08
C GLU A 554 -18.93 -14.86 -12.22
N ASP A 555 -19.96 -14.03 -12.01
CA ASP A 555 -20.96 -13.73 -13.04
C ASP A 555 -20.37 -12.88 -14.19
N ILE A 556 -19.50 -11.93 -13.89
CA ILE A 556 -18.77 -11.13 -14.89
C ILE A 556 -17.83 -12.01 -15.71
N GLU A 557 -17.09 -12.91 -15.05
CA GLU A 557 -16.20 -13.85 -15.73
C GLU A 557 -16.96 -14.79 -16.65
N ASN A 558 -18.08 -15.34 -16.18
CA ASN A 558 -18.93 -16.23 -17.00
C ASN A 558 -19.53 -15.51 -18.23
N ALA A 559 -19.83 -14.22 -18.11
CA ALA A 559 -20.35 -13.40 -19.18
C ALA A 559 -19.30 -13.01 -20.24
N SER A 560 -17.99 -13.12 -19.92
CA SER A 560 -16.86 -12.59 -20.71
C SER A 560 -16.10 -13.70 -21.42
N ASN A 561 -15.59 -13.46 -22.65
CA ASN A 561 -14.65 -14.35 -23.32
C ASN A 561 -13.23 -14.15 -22.82
N ALA A 562 -12.87 -12.94 -22.40
CA ALA A 562 -11.59 -12.66 -21.76
C ALA A 562 -11.79 -11.70 -20.58
N LEU A 563 -10.95 -11.85 -19.55
CA LEU A 563 -11.00 -11.06 -18.32
C LEU A 563 -9.59 -10.61 -17.93
N LEU A 564 -9.42 -9.29 -17.87
CA LEU A 564 -8.19 -8.62 -17.39
C LEU A 564 -8.51 -7.89 -16.09
N TYR A 565 -7.85 -8.26 -14.99
CA TYR A 565 -7.98 -7.61 -13.69
C TYR A 565 -6.82 -6.63 -13.49
N ALA A 566 -7.10 -5.33 -13.54
CA ALA A 566 -6.06 -4.31 -13.63
C ALA A 566 -5.77 -3.59 -12.30
N PHE A 567 -6.46 -3.92 -11.20
CA PHE A 567 -6.43 -3.17 -9.95
C PHE A 567 -6.60 -1.65 -10.18
N TYR A 568 -6.04 -0.76 -9.36
CA TYR A 568 -5.91 0.66 -9.68
C TYR A 568 -4.53 0.90 -10.28
N PRO A 569 -4.43 1.02 -11.59
CA PRO A 569 -3.16 0.95 -12.31
C PRO A 569 -2.41 2.29 -12.38
N GLY A 570 -2.91 3.32 -11.67
CA GLY A 570 -2.31 4.65 -11.63
C GLY A 570 -2.48 5.48 -12.91
N PRO A 571 -1.83 6.66 -13.00
CA PRO A 571 -2.05 7.63 -14.07
C PRO A 571 -1.74 7.10 -15.48
N MET A 572 -0.78 6.18 -15.61
CA MET A 572 -0.38 5.58 -16.89
C MET A 572 -1.10 4.27 -17.20
N GLY A 573 -2.06 3.87 -16.35
CA GLY A 573 -2.73 2.58 -16.41
C GLY A 573 -3.52 2.35 -17.68
N GLY A 574 -4.20 3.36 -18.22
CA GLY A 574 -4.98 3.21 -19.46
C GLY A 574 -4.12 2.89 -20.67
N LYS A 575 -2.90 3.43 -20.74
CA LYS A 575 -1.91 3.07 -21.76
C LYS A 575 -1.47 1.61 -21.61
N ALA A 576 -1.10 1.20 -20.40
CA ALA A 576 -0.66 -0.17 -20.12
C ALA A 576 -1.75 -1.21 -20.46
N VAL A 577 -3.00 -0.95 -20.06
CA VAL A 577 -4.15 -1.80 -20.39
C VAL A 577 -4.35 -1.90 -21.89
N ALA A 578 -4.32 -0.78 -22.62
CA ALA A 578 -4.49 -0.77 -24.07
C ALA A 578 -3.38 -1.54 -24.79
N GLU A 579 -2.13 -1.39 -24.38
CA GLU A 579 -0.97 -2.15 -24.91
C GLU A 579 -1.18 -3.66 -24.74
N MET A 580 -1.68 -4.11 -23.59
CA MET A 580 -2.01 -5.52 -23.36
C MET A 580 -3.16 -5.96 -24.24
N LEU A 581 -4.27 -5.20 -24.31
CA LEU A 581 -5.43 -5.56 -25.11
C LEU A 581 -5.08 -5.68 -26.59
N TYR A 582 -4.22 -4.82 -27.12
CA TYR A 582 -3.76 -4.92 -28.52
C TYR A 582 -2.59 -5.89 -28.71
N GLY A 583 -1.91 -6.32 -27.65
CA GLY A 583 -0.85 -7.33 -27.67
C GLY A 583 0.55 -6.79 -27.94
N THR A 584 0.77 -5.49 -27.77
CA THR A 584 2.14 -4.91 -27.77
C THR A 584 2.88 -5.20 -26.47
N THR A 585 2.14 -5.41 -25.37
CA THR A 585 2.62 -5.92 -24.08
C THR A 585 1.95 -7.26 -23.78
N ASN A 586 2.73 -8.26 -23.37
CA ASN A 586 2.23 -9.55 -22.94
C ASN A 586 1.89 -9.51 -21.43
N PRO A 587 0.65 -9.81 -20.99
CA PRO A 587 0.31 -9.85 -19.58
C PRO A 587 1.24 -10.77 -18.78
N SER A 588 1.73 -10.28 -17.65
CA SER A 588 2.64 -11.03 -16.77
C SER A 588 2.29 -10.92 -15.30
N GLY A 589 1.29 -10.11 -14.94
CA GLY A 589 0.80 -9.96 -13.57
C GLY A 589 0.30 -11.28 -12.99
N ARG A 590 0.42 -11.43 -11.67
CA ARG A 590 -0.12 -12.55 -10.91
C ARG A 590 -0.96 -12.01 -9.77
N LEU A 591 -2.05 -12.72 -9.43
CA LEU A 591 -2.91 -12.30 -8.31
C LEU A 591 -2.13 -12.27 -6.99
N PRO A 592 -2.05 -11.12 -6.32
CA PRO A 592 -1.43 -11.01 -5.00
C PRO A 592 -2.39 -11.42 -3.87
N VAL A 593 -3.65 -11.72 -4.23
CA VAL A 593 -4.73 -12.09 -3.32
C VAL A 593 -5.62 -13.15 -3.95
N SER A 594 -6.22 -14.02 -3.14
CA SER A 594 -7.28 -14.93 -3.57
C SER A 594 -8.60 -14.19 -3.73
N MET A 595 -9.39 -14.56 -4.71
CA MET A 595 -10.68 -13.93 -5.04
C MET A 595 -11.84 -14.81 -4.55
N PRO A 596 -12.74 -14.29 -3.69
CA PRO A 596 -13.88 -15.06 -3.22
C PRO A 596 -14.93 -15.25 -4.33
N ARG A 597 -15.70 -16.34 -4.26
CA ARG A 597 -16.93 -16.51 -5.04
C ARG A 597 -18.11 -15.77 -4.40
N HIS A 598 -18.09 -15.72 -3.07
CA HIS A 598 -19.13 -15.10 -2.26
C HIS A 598 -18.56 -14.57 -0.96
N ALA A 599 -19.07 -13.44 -0.46
CA ALA A 599 -18.63 -12.82 0.79
C ALA A 599 -18.72 -13.77 2.01
N GLY A 600 -19.60 -14.76 1.98
CA GLY A 600 -19.71 -15.79 3.02
C GLY A 600 -18.51 -16.76 3.14
N GLN A 601 -17.62 -16.79 2.13
CA GLN A 601 -16.38 -17.61 2.19
C GLN A 601 -15.26 -16.95 2.99
N ILE A 602 -15.32 -15.63 3.20
CA ILE A 602 -14.21 -14.86 3.80
C ILE A 602 -14.01 -15.26 5.27
N PRO A 603 -12.76 -15.52 5.68
CA PRO A 603 -11.49 -15.41 4.91
C PRO A 603 -11.26 -16.56 3.93
N VAL A 604 -10.68 -16.29 2.75
CA VAL A 604 -10.49 -17.25 1.66
C VAL A 604 -9.05 -17.24 1.09
N CYS A 605 -8.07 -17.02 1.94
CA CYS A 605 -6.66 -16.97 1.53
C CYS A 605 -6.11 -18.34 1.09
N TYR A 606 -5.19 -18.35 0.12
CA TYR A 606 -4.61 -19.56 -0.44
C TYR A 606 -3.89 -20.45 0.60
N ASN A 607 -3.32 -19.83 1.64
CA ASN A 607 -2.50 -20.46 2.66
C ASN A 607 -3.26 -20.80 3.96
N TYR A 608 -4.53 -21.18 3.85
CA TYR A 608 -5.32 -21.58 5.01
C TYR A 608 -4.77 -22.85 5.68
N ARG A 609 -5.19 -23.13 6.92
CA ARG A 609 -4.75 -24.33 7.65
C ARG A 609 -5.54 -25.56 7.20
N THR A 610 -4.88 -26.72 7.21
CA THR A 610 -5.45 -27.98 6.73
C THR A 610 -6.65 -28.50 7.54
N SER A 611 -6.93 -27.90 8.71
CA SER A 611 -8.11 -28.23 9.52
C SER A 611 -9.41 -27.58 9.05
N VAL A 612 -9.35 -26.70 8.04
CA VAL A 612 -10.54 -26.04 7.49
C VAL A 612 -11.44 -27.05 6.78
N VAL A 613 -12.75 -26.95 7.00
CA VAL A 613 -13.76 -27.76 6.33
C VAL A 613 -13.68 -27.54 4.81
N PRO A 614 -13.63 -28.59 4.00
CA PRO A 614 -13.36 -28.46 2.56
C PRO A 614 -14.50 -27.88 1.73
N ALA A 615 -15.73 -27.83 2.26
CA ALA A 615 -16.88 -27.28 1.55
C ALA A 615 -18.01 -26.85 2.50
N TYR A 616 -18.80 -25.87 2.05
CA TYR A 616 -20.14 -25.56 2.58
C TYR A 616 -21.16 -26.55 2.00
N CYS A 617 -22.38 -26.62 2.58
CA CYS A 617 -23.42 -27.49 2.04
C CYS A 617 -23.96 -27.01 0.68
N ASP A 618 -23.80 -25.74 0.36
CA ASP A 618 -24.36 -25.04 -0.80
C ASP A 618 -23.30 -24.51 -1.78
N MET A 619 -22.01 -24.51 -1.38
CA MET A 619 -20.94 -24.08 -2.27
C MET A 619 -19.58 -24.68 -1.87
N THR A 620 -18.62 -24.62 -2.78
CA THR A 620 -17.22 -24.98 -2.50
C THR A 620 -16.57 -23.96 -1.56
N SER A 621 -15.57 -24.40 -0.76
CA SER A 621 -14.71 -23.50 0.01
C SER A 621 -13.55 -22.94 -0.81
N GLN A 622 -13.34 -23.42 -2.03
CA GLN A 622 -12.25 -22.95 -2.89
C GLN A 622 -12.55 -21.54 -3.44
N PRO A 623 -11.57 -20.64 -3.51
CA PRO A 623 -11.75 -19.34 -4.14
C PRO A 623 -12.16 -19.48 -5.62
N LEU A 624 -12.61 -18.38 -6.22
CA LEU A 624 -12.80 -18.27 -7.67
C LEU A 624 -11.46 -18.36 -8.38
N HIS A 625 -10.53 -17.51 -7.93
CA HIS A 625 -9.12 -17.54 -8.33
C HIS A 625 -8.24 -17.52 -7.09
N THR A 626 -7.10 -18.20 -7.15
CA THR A 626 -6.19 -18.27 -6.02
C THR A 626 -4.98 -17.35 -6.20
N PHE A 627 -4.35 -16.98 -5.11
CA PHE A 627 -3.07 -16.27 -5.10
C PHE A 627 -2.07 -16.89 -6.10
N GLY A 628 -1.35 -16.06 -6.82
CA GLY A 628 -0.36 -16.47 -7.82
C GLY A 628 -0.93 -16.75 -9.21
N GLU A 629 -2.27 -16.87 -9.39
CA GLU A 629 -2.87 -17.07 -10.70
C GLU A 629 -2.66 -15.89 -11.65
N GLY A 630 -2.52 -16.22 -12.92
CA GLY A 630 -2.40 -15.27 -14.03
C GLY A 630 -1.96 -16.00 -15.29
N LYS A 631 -2.45 -15.54 -16.43
CA LYS A 631 -2.17 -16.12 -17.77
C LYS A 631 -1.27 -15.19 -18.57
N SER A 632 -0.65 -15.76 -19.59
CA SER A 632 0.17 -15.07 -20.59
C SER A 632 -0.33 -15.39 -21.99
N TYR A 633 0.05 -14.59 -22.99
CA TYR A 633 -0.15 -14.92 -24.41
C TYR A 633 0.85 -15.94 -24.93
N THR A 634 1.86 -16.30 -24.13
CA THR A 634 2.83 -17.37 -24.41
C THR A 634 2.73 -18.47 -23.36
N THR A 635 3.45 -19.55 -23.56
CA THR A 635 3.50 -20.72 -22.65
C THR A 635 4.91 -20.94 -22.15
N PHE A 636 5.03 -21.45 -20.92
CA PHE A 636 6.31 -21.78 -20.31
C PHE A 636 6.33 -23.25 -19.89
N ALA A 637 7.51 -23.83 -19.84
CA ALA A 637 7.73 -25.18 -19.32
C ALA A 637 8.90 -25.21 -18.35
N CYS A 638 8.81 -26.10 -17.36
CA CYS A 638 9.86 -26.34 -16.39
C CYS A 638 10.51 -27.70 -16.63
N SER A 639 11.84 -27.79 -16.55
CA SER A 639 12.60 -29.03 -16.66
C SER A 639 13.76 -29.06 -15.65
N ASP A 640 14.45 -30.19 -15.58
CA ASP A 640 15.71 -30.38 -14.85
C ASP A 640 15.65 -30.00 -13.35
N VAL A 641 14.50 -30.24 -12.71
CA VAL A 641 14.30 -29.89 -11.30
C VAL A 641 15.20 -30.75 -10.42
N SER A 642 16.02 -30.11 -9.61
CA SER A 642 16.88 -30.76 -8.62
C SER A 642 16.76 -30.09 -7.25
N VAL A 643 16.80 -30.89 -6.19
CA VAL A 643 16.81 -30.44 -4.80
C VAL A 643 18.07 -30.92 -4.13
N ASN A 644 18.93 -30.00 -3.77
CA ASN A 644 20.20 -30.28 -3.09
C ASN A 644 20.09 -29.85 -1.63
N LYS A 645 20.33 -30.81 -0.71
CA LYS A 645 20.45 -30.49 0.71
C LYS A 645 21.74 -29.71 0.97
N GLU A 646 21.64 -28.68 1.79
CA GLU A 646 22.75 -27.86 2.24
C GLU A 646 22.83 -27.87 3.76
N GLU A 647 23.95 -27.44 4.34
CA GLU A 647 24.17 -27.42 5.79
C GLU A 647 23.08 -26.64 6.54
N ASN A 648 22.62 -25.52 5.95
CA ASN A 648 21.64 -24.62 6.55
C ASN A 648 20.30 -24.57 5.78
N GLY A 649 19.97 -25.59 4.98
CA GLY A 649 18.72 -25.59 4.23
C GLY A 649 18.73 -26.43 2.96
N ALA A 650 18.17 -25.93 1.87
CA ALA A 650 18.13 -26.56 0.57
C ALA A 650 18.21 -25.57 -0.59
N ALA A 651 18.88 -25.99 -1.66
CA ALA A 651 18.83 -25.32 -2.96
C ALA A 651 17.88 -26.08 -3.90
N VAL A 652 16.95 -25.36 -4.54
CA VAL A 652 16.05 -25.89 -5.56
C VAL A 652 16.39 -25.25 -6.90
N SER A 653 16.95 -26.04 -7.84
CA SER A 653 17.36 -25.54 -9.16
C SER A 653 16.48 -26.18 -10.22
N PHE A 654 16.17 -25.43 -11.28
CA PHE A 654 15.33 -25.85 -12.41
C PHE A 654 15.58 -24.98 -13.64
N THR A 655 15.14 -25.44 -14.79
CA THR A 655 15.22 -24.68 -16.07
C THR A 655 13.82 -24.26 -16.49
N VAL A 656 13.65 -22.97 -16.84
CA VAL A 656 12.42 -22.42 -17.44
C VAL A 656 12.65 -22.18 -18.93
N GLU A 657 11.70 -22.61 -19.76
CA GLU A 657 11.71 -22.42 -21.23
C GLU A 657 10.43 -21.70 -21.67
N ASN A 658 10.54 -20.69 -22.52
CA ASN A 658 9.40 -20.15 -23.25
C ASN A 658 9.10 -21.05 -24.46
N THR A 659 8.04 -21.86 -24.36
CA THR A 659 7.62 -22.81 -25.41
C THR A 659 6.65 -22.24 -26.42
N GLY A 660 6.21 -20.98 -26.23
CA GLY A 660 5.28 -20.32 -27.13
C GLY A 660 5.97 -19.48 -28.20
N ALA A 661 5.16 -18.72 -28.93
CA ALA A 661 5.62 -17.95 -30.12
C ALA A 661 5.84 -16.45 -29.83
N MET A 662 5.56 -15.98 -28.61
CA MET A 662 5.68 -14.58 -28.19
C MET A 662 6.65 -14.47 -27.01
N ALA A 663 7.43 -13.40 -26.96
CA ALA A 663 8.20 -13.09 -25.76
C ALA A 663 7.28 -12.86 -24.56
N GLY A 664 7.69 -13.29 -23.39
CA GLY A 664 6.87 -13.15 -22.18
C GLY A 664 7.68 -13.34 -20.91
N THR A 665 7.04 -13.09 -19.78
CA THR A 665 7.62 -13.21 -18.45
C THR A 665 6.95 -14.31 -17.66
N SER A 666 7.74 -15.29 -17.22
CA SER A 666 7.37 -16.32 -16.27
C SER A 666 7.60 -15.82 -14.85
N VAL A 667 6.74 -16.24 -13.91
CA VAL A 667 6.84 -15.91 -12.48
C VAL A 667 6.82 -17.20 -11.66
N PRO A 668 7.91 -18.00 -11.70
CA PRO A 668 7.98 -19.23 -10.90
C PRO A 668 7.99 -18.92 -9.41
N CYS A 669 7.15 -19.66 -8.68
CA CYS A 669 6.94 -19.59 -7.25
C CYS A 669 7.29 -20.92 -6.60
N LEU A 670 8.10 -20.91 -5.54
CA LEU A 670 8.41 -22.08 -4.73
C LEU A 670 7.62 -22.07 -3.43
N TYR A 671 6.80 -23.08 -3.26
CA TYR A 671 5.99 -23.27 -2.05
C TYR A 671 6.51 -24.44 -1.21
N VAL A 672 6.34 -24.30 0.10
CA VAL A 672 6.61 -25.34 1.09
C VAL A 672 5.30 -25.74 1.78
N ARG A 673 5.03 -27.04 1.86
CA ARG A 673 3.99 -27.62 2.69
C ARG A 673 4.64 -28.43 3.80
N LYS A 674 4.40 -28.05 5.04
CA LYS A 674 4.85 -28.75 6.24
C LYS A 674 3.86 -29.87 6.56
N ARG A 675 4.32 -31.12 6.78
CA ARG A 675 3.42 -32.27 6.94
C ARG A 675 3.34 -32.80 8.36
N SER A 676 4.35 -32.56 9.18
CA SER A 676 4.42 -33.07 10.57
C SER A 676 5.07 -32.03 11.48
N GLY A 677 4.85 -32.10 12.78
CA GLY A 677 5.49 -31.22 13.77
C GLY A 677 4.60 -30.75 14.92
N GLY A 678 3.41 -31.36 15.11
CA GLY A 678 2.54 -31.06 16.27
C GLY A 678 1.73 -29.77 16.18
N VAL A 679 1.79 -29.05 15.05
CA VAL A 679 0.99 -27.87 14.74
C VAL A 679 0.20 -28.12 13.46
N VAL A 680 -1.04 -27.64 13.39
CA VAL A 680 -1.84 -27.71 12.17
C VAL A 680 -1.17 -26.88 11.09
N ALA A 681 -0.64 -27.53 10.06
CA ALA A 681 0.10 -26.91 8.98
C ALA A 681 -0.84 -26.13 8.04
N ARG A 682 -0.28 -25.15 7.34
CA ARG A 682 -0.94 -24.50 6.19
C ARG A 682 -0.91 -25.44 4.98
N ILE A 683 -1.84 -25.23 4.04
CA ILE A 683 -1.94 -26.07 2.84
C ILE A 683 -0.69 -25.94 1.97
N LYS A 684 -0.15 -24.73 1.85
CA LYS A 684 1.16 -24.38 1.30
C LYS A 684 1.53 -22.96 1.72
N GLU A 685 2.80 -22.62 1.67
CA GLU A 685 3.36 -21.31 2.02
C GLU A 685 4.38 -20.93 0.95
N LEU A 686 4.24 -19.75 0.33
CA LEU A 686 5.26 -19.22 -0.57
C LEU A 686 6.56 -18.93 0.21
N LYS A 687 7.70 -19.35 -0.35
CA LYS A 687 9.02 -19.10 0.25
C LYS A 687 10.00 -18.41 -0.68
N ALA A 688 9.83 -18.56 -1.99
CA ALA A 688 10.64 -17.84 -2.97
C ALA A 688 9.86 -17.65 -4.26
N PHE A 689 10.17 -16.60 -4.98
CA PHE A 689 9.65 -16.28 -6.31
C PHE A 689 10.68 -15.46 -7.10
N THR A 690 10.53 -15.42 -8.41
CA THR A 690 11.33 -14.54 -9.28
C THR A 690 10.58 -14.24 -10.57
N ARG A 691 11.02 -13.22 -11.31
CA ARG A 691 10.52 -12.88 -12.64
C ARG A 691 11.57 -13.19 -13.68
N ILE A 692 11.17 -13.77 -14.80
CA ILE A 692 12.08 -14.21 -15.85
C ILE A 692 11.47 -13.88 -17.20
N SER A 693 12.03 -12.87 -17.88
CA SER A 693 11.65 -12.55 -19.24
C SER A 693 12.43 -13.43 -20.23
N LEU A 694 11.72 -14.06 -21.15
CA LEU A 694 12.24 -15.02 -22.13
C LEU A 694 11.70 -14.73 -23.52
N ALA A 695 12.59 -14.71 -24.50
CA ALA A 695 12.20 -14.77 -25.92
C ALA A 695 11.66 -16.17 -26.28
N PRO A 696 10.90 -16.31 -27.40
CA PRO A 696 10.47 -17.63 -27.88
C PRO A 696 11.63 -18.63 -28.02
N GLY A 697 11.50 -19.80 -27.37
CA GLY A 697 12.51 -20.88 -27.36
C GLY A 697 13.71 -20.62 -26.42
N GLU A 698 13.76 -19.48 -25.74
CA GLU A 698 14.81 -19.19 -24.76
C GLU A 698 14.63 -20.00 -23.49
N LYS A 699 15.77 -20.42 -22.91
CA LYS A 699 15.85 -21.15 -21.65
C LYS A 699 16.70 -20.41 -20.63
N LYS A 700 16.31 -20.49 -19.36
CA LYS A 700 17.10 -19.91 -18.27
C LYS A 700 17.07 -20.83 -17.05
N GLU A 701 18.24 -21.07 -16.45
CA GLU A 701 18.38 -21.79 -15.20
C GLU A 701 18.05 -20.85 -14.02
N VAL A 702 17.33 -21.37 -13.04
CA VAL A 702 16.88 -20.67 -11.83
C VAL A 702 17.27 -21.50 -10.64
N SER A 703 17.68 -20.85 -9.54
CA SER A 703 17.94 -21.50 -8.27
C SER A 703 17.33 -20.68 -7.13
N PHE A 704 16.55 -21.36 -6.27
CA PHE A 704 16.03 -20.81 -5.02
C PHE A 704 16.77 -21.41 -3.84
N GLN A 705 17.09 -20.58 -2.85
CA GLN A 705 17.66 -20.99 -1.57
C GLN A 705 16.56 -20.98 -0.51
N LEU A 706 16.47 -22.05 0.26
CA LEU A 706 15.57 -22.18 1.40
C LEU A 706 16.39 -22.40 2.66
N SER A 707 16.26 -21.57 3.66
CA SER A 707 16.85 -21.76 4.98
C SER A 707 16.07 -22.78 5.81
N LYS A 708 16.71 -23.37 6.82
CA LYS A 708 16.02 -24.22 7.80
C LYS A 708 14.90 -23.50 8.54
N GLU A 709 15.08 -22.20 8.81
CA GLU A 709 14.06 -21.37 9.47
C GLU A 709 12.81 -21.25 8.60
N GLU A 710 12.94 -20.94 7.32
CA GLU A 710 11.81 -20.83 6.37
C GLU A 710 11.05 -22.14 6.19
N MET A 711 11.76 -23.25 6.28
CA MET A 711 11.16 -24.58 6.17
C MET A 711 10.50 -25.05 7.48
N ASN A 712 10.88 -24.50 8.63
CA ASN A 712 10.32 -24.88 9.91
C ASN A 712 9.02 -24.12 10.25
N PHE A 713 8.34 -24.57 11.30
CA PHE A 713 7.26 -23.79 11.90
C PHE A 713 7.84 -22.57 12.63
N VAL A 714 7.08 -21.49 12.63
CA VAL A 714 7.44 -20.30 13.40
C VAL A 714 7.47 -20.64 14.90
N GLN A 715 8.57 -20.35 15.56
CA GLN A 715 8.73 -20.57 16.99
C GLN A 715 8.05 -19.43 17.79
N ILE A 716 7.51 -19.76 18.95
CA ILE A 716 6.91 -18.78 19.87
C ILE A 716 7.77 -18.76 21.13
N PRO A 717 8.33 -17.60 21.52
CA PRO A 717 9.14 -17.48 22.72
C PRO A 717 8.43 -18.04 23.96
N GLY A 718 9.15 -18.86 24.74
CA GLY A 718 8.59 -19.47 25.95
C GLY A 718 7.63 -20.64 25.73
N LYS A 719 7.36 -21.03 24.50
CA LYS A 719 6.60 -22.26 24.16
C LYS A 719 7.55 -23.40 23.75
N PRO A 720 7.10 -24.68 23.84
CA PRO A 720 7.89 -25.79 23.32
C PRO A 720 8.22 -25.61 21.85
N GLU A 721 9.45 -25.98 21.49
CA GLU A 721 9.90 -25.96 20.11
C GLU A 721 9.06 -26.89 19.23
N VAL A 722 8.75 -26.43 18.03
CA VAL A 722 7.96 -27.17 17.03
C VAL A 722 8.84 -27.35 15.78
N ILE A 723 9.24 -28.59 15.53
CA ILE A 723 10.12 -28.94 14.41
C ILE A 723 9.33 -29.71 13.35
N CYS A 724 9.44 -29.29 12.10
CA CYS A 724 8.92 -30.04 10.96
C CYS A 724 9.97 -31.06 10.49
N HIS A 725 9.54 -32.29 10.22
CA HIS A 725 10.41 -33.35 9.76
C HIS A 725 10.15 -33.78 8.30
N ASP A 726 8.95 -33.49 7.78
CA ASP A 726 8.51 -33.85 6.45
C ASP A 726 7.96 -32.65 5.69
N TYR A 727 8.50 -32.41 4.52
CA TYR A 727 8.15 -31.31 3.66
C TYR A 727 7.72 -31.79 2.28
N GLU A 728 6.77 -31.09 1.68
CA GLU A 728 6.52 -31.14 0.24
C GLU A 728 6.92 -29.78 -0.34
N LEU A 729 7.82 -29.80 -1.32
CA LEU A 729 8.18 -28.64 -2.11
C LEU A 729 7.36 -28.64 -3.40
N MET A 730 6.89 -27.48 -3.84
CA MET A 730 6.07 -27.32 -5.05
C MET A 730 6.57 -26.14 -5.86
N LEU A 731 6.78 -26.34 -7.16
CA LEU A 731 7.06 -25.26 -8.12
C LEU A 731 5.80 -25.03 -8.96
N GLU A 732 5.38 -23.78 -9.03
CA GLU A 732 4.18 -23.35 -9.78
C GLU A 732 4.48 -22.06 -10.55
N ASP A 733 3.82 -21.86 -11.70
CA ASP A 733 3.72 -20.56 -12.38
C ASP A 733 2.25 -20.33 -12.78
N GLY A 734 1.67 -19.28 -12.26
CA GLY A 734 0.23 -19.05 -12.41
C GLY A 734 -0.57 -20.19 -11.76
N ALA A 735 -1.53 -20.73 -12.50
CA ALA A 735 -2.31 -21.91 -12.06
C ALA A 735 -1.63 -23.25 -12.35
N GLU A 736 -0.47 -23.26 -13.01
CA GLU A 736 0.20 -24.48 -13.44
C GLU A 736 1.17 -24.98 -12.38
N LYS A 737 0.93 -26.20 -11.91
CA LYS A 737 1.87 -26.93 -11.05
C LYS A 737 2.90 -27.61 -11.94
N TRP A 738 4.13 -27.12 -11.91
CA TRP A 738 5.22 -27.67 -12.69
C TRP A 738 5.85 -28.90 -12.06
N TRP A 739 6.01 -28.90 -10.74
CA TRP A 739 6.67 -29.98 -10.04
C TRP A 739 6.27 -30.06 -8.56
N SER A 740 6.34 -31.24 -7.98
CA SER A 740 6.33 -31.41 -6.52
C SER A 740 7.17 -32.61 -6.09
N GLY A 741 7.83 -32.48 -4.94
CA GLY A 741 8.66 -33.52 -4.35
C GLY A 741 8.64 -33.50 -2.84
N ASN A 742 8.73 -34.69 -2.23
CA ASN A 742 8.84 -34.81 -0.77
C ASN A 742 10.31 -34.78 -0.38
N VAL A 743 10.59 -34.05 0.71
CA VAL A 743 11.92 -33.98 1.32
C VAL A 743 11.77 -34.33 2.79
N THR A 744 12.49 -35.38 3.23
CA THR A 744 12.52 -35.81 4.62
C THR A 744 13.86 -35.49 5.25
N GLU A 745 13.87 -35.15 6.54
CA GLU A 745 15.04 -34.89 7.38
C GLU A 745 16.06 -33.92 6.74
N MET A 746 15.86 -32.62 6.96
CA MET A 746 16.81 -31.57 6.59
C MET A 746 17.62 -31.09 7.77
#